data_87262961aea195578c84aeacc36f9180
#
_entry.id   87262961aea195578c84aeacc36f9180
#
_cell.length_a   1.000
_cell.length_b   1.000
_cell.length_c   1.000
_cell.angle_alpha   90.00
_cell.angle_beta   90.00
_cell.angle_gamma   90.00
#
_symmetry.space_group_name_H-M   'P 1'
#
loop_
_entity.id
_entity.type
_entity.pdbx_description
1 polymer ?
#
loop_
_entity_poly.entity_id
_entity_poly.type
_entity_poly.pdbx_seq_one_letter_code
_entity_poly.pdbx_strand_id
1 'polypeptide(L)'
;MDFDMTDLSSPSRRRTLQLLASAPLLPLGTLASSAALAASQAPARMNYVSARFTGMAAPTLAEPAAMAGTTVGSSLQIAFGDQSRQSYKLAYQPFFATGDQVPDGQGGTLLAGGYYDIDGQPIIDRSVPGQERQFFSDCPDGSSLLTLDRPAVPGVKGRTVFAVVQFEYTTRSLAGSRAATKAEQEAASMYGQLPSPIAVLTLDQDPLTGRLSLVKYHNVDTSPANGLWITCGASLSPWNTHLSSEEYEPDATTIAGNKQFQGFSRNLYGDATRANPYHYGHLPEITVHPDGTGTVKKHYCLGRISHELVQVMPDRRTVLMGDDATNGGLFMFIADRAADLSSGTLYVGKWTQTSGTGPGAGTISWIRLGSASSAEVKSLANSLKAADIMDVKTSDPGDASYSRIPFSGKTNWVRIKPGMDKAAAFLETHRYAALKGGSMGFTKMEGTTVNARDKVAYSAMSYIQASMLDGSGGIQVEGPRAGAVYALNLKGGQKDLGGAAIDSDWVPVDMAAPAALVGEDLKTPDALGNLAHADKIANPDNLKFSEKLRTLFIGEDSGMHVNNFLWAYNVDTKELSRLLSCPAGAESTGLHAVDEIHGWTYIMSNFQHAGDWESPLHDKVKAALDPLVRASYRDRFGATVGYLTAEPSAIRLSRPAARKA
;
A
#
# COMPACT_ATOMS: atom_id res chain seq x y z
N MET A 1 -29.75 -20.35 53.96
CA MET A 1 -29.46 -21.74 53.55
C MET A 1 -28.13 -21.69 52.84
N ASP A 2 -27.12 -22.01 53.61
CA ASP A 2 -25.75 -22.17 53.21
C ASP A 2 -25.61 -23.37 52.25
N PHE A 3 -24.80 -23.27 51.20
CA PHE A 3 -23.97 -24.38 50.75
C PHE A 3 -22.68 -23.87 50.12
N ASP A 4 -21.68 -24.36 50.64
CA ASP A 4 -20.26 -24.28 50.73
C ASP A 4 -19.54 -24.43 49.36
N MET A 5 -18.50 -23.64 49.20
CA MET A 5 -17.46 -23.72 48.15
C MET A 5 -16.33 -24.62 48.62
N THR A 6 -16.07 -25.72 47.97
CA THR A 6 -14.79 -26.42 48.07
C THR A 6 -14.13 -26.63 46.73
N ASP A 7 -13.12 -25.87 46.50
CA ASP A 7 -11.74 -26.18 46.11
C ASP A 7 -11.48 -27.38 45.17
N LEU A 8 -11.03 -27.09 43.94
CA LEU A 8 -10.25 -28.01 43.12
C LEU A 8 -8.99 -27.31 42.62
N SER A 9 -7.92 -27.42 43.42
CA SER A 9 -6.55 -27.06 43.06
C SER A 9 -6.01 -27.98 41.95
N SER A 10 -5.52 -27.41 40.87
CA SER A 10 -4.76 -28.11 39.81
C SER A 10 -3.34 -28.46 40.31
N PRO A 11 -2.80 -29.64 39.98
CA PRO A 11 -1.45 -30.03 40.40
C PRO A 11 -0.37 -29.36 39.57
N SER A 12 0.59 -28.78 40.26
CA SER A 12 1.74 -28.07 39.68
C SER A 12 2.73 -29.02 38.99
N ARG A 13 3.36 -28.50 37.93
CA ARG A 13 4.41 -29.13 37.10
C ARG A 13 5.68 -29.61 37.87
N ARG A 14 5.69 -29.60 39.17
CA ARG A 14 6.84 -30.04 40.02
C ARG A 14 6.85 -31.52 40.40
N ARG A 15 5.79 -32.27 40.17
CA ARG A 15 5.74 -33.72 40.54
C ARG A 15 6.18 -34.70 39.46
N THR A 16 6.42 -34.27 38.26
CA THR A 16 6.83 -35.17 37.14
C THR A 16 8.34 -35.37 37.06
N LEU A 17 9.15 -34.62 37.79
CA LEU A 17 10.62 -34.71 37.78
C LEU A 17 11.21 -35.49 38.96
N GLN A 18 10.40 -35.99 39.89
CA GLN A 18 10.89 -36.76 41.06
C GLN A 18 10.64 -38.27 40.98
N LEU A 19 10.08 -38.81 39.90
CA LEU A 19 9.79 -40.25 39.71
C LEU A 19 10.78 -40.97 38.77
N LEU A 20 11.85 -40.31 38.34
CA LEU A 20 12.90 -40.90 37.47
C LEU A 20 14.23 -41.15 38.17
N ALA A 21 14.29 -41.08 39.51
CA ALA A 21 15.54 -41.23 40.29
C ALA A 21 15.50 -42.40 41.30
N SER A 22 14.86 -43.53 41.00
CA SER A 22 15.05 -44.71 41.84
C SER A 22 14.64 -46.00 41.10
N ALA A 23 15.58 -46.60 40.37
CA ALA A 23 15.55 -48.03 40.04
C ALA A 23 16.98 -48.57 40.01
N PRO A 24 17.25 -49.73 40.60
CA PRO A 24 18.62 -50.21 40.83
C PRO A 24 19.21 -50.88 39.59
N LEU A 25 20.53 -50.72 39.45
CA LEU A 25 21.41 -51.39 38.52
C LEU A 25 21.47 -52.91 38.78
N LEU A 26 21.20 -53.71 37.75
CA LEU A 26 21.71 -55.06 37.61
C LEU A 26 22.36 -55.24 36.23
N PRO A 27 23.48 -55.95 36.14
CA PRO A 27 24.22 -56.11 34.88
C PRO A 27 23.88 -57.43 34.22
N LEU A 28 23.61 -57.44 32.91
CA LEU A 28 23.76 -58.62 32.05
C LEU A 28 23.89 -58.29 30.57
N GLY A 29 25.02 -58.60 30.10
CA GLY A 29 25.39 -59.34 28.87
C GLY A 29 24.74 -58.97 27.55
N THR A 30 25.57 -58.44 26.72
CA THR A 30 25.67 -58.62 25.23
C THR A 30 24.54 -59.35 24.52
N LEU A 31 23.77 -58.62 23.73
CA LEU A 31 23.39 -58.98 22.36
C LEU A 31 23.15 -57.70 21.57
N ALA A 32 24.05 -57.51 20.62
CA ALA A 32 23.94 -56.42 19.68
C ALA A 32 22.79 -56.67 18.73
N SER A 33 21.83 -55.74 18.74
CA SER A 33 20.97 -55.47 17.55
C SER A 33 20.86 -53.96 17.43
N SER A 34 21.68 -53.41 16.58
CA SER A 34 21.69 -52.06 16.12
C SER A 34 20.41 -51.77 15.32
N ALA A 35 19.34 -51.40 16.04
CA ALA A 35 18.27 -50.61 15.49
C ALA A 35 18.64 -49.13 15.81
N ALA A 36 19.51 -48.55 14.99
CA ALA A 36 19.67 -47.14 14.92
C ALA A 36 18.32 -46.51 14.57
N LEU A 37 17.64 -45.94 15.55
CA LEU A 37 16.61 -44.92 15.29
C LEU A 37 17.32 -43.81 14.54
N ALA A 38 17.24 -43.86 13.21
CA ALA A 38 17.53 -42.75 12.35
C ALA A 38 16.49 -41.68 12.69
N ALA A 39 16.77 -40.83 13.69
CA ALA A 39 16.17 -39.53 13.75
C ALA A 39 16.45 -38.91 12.39
N SER A 40 15.43 -38.76 11.56
CA SER A 40 15.51 -38.05 10.31
C SER A 40 15.91 -36.63 10.62
N GLN A 41 17.21 -36.35 10.66
CA GLN A 41 17.69 -34.98 10.66
C GLN A 41 17.15 -34.37 9.40
N ALA A 42 16.29 -33.37 9.57
CA ALA A 42 15.88 -32.55 8.43
C ALA A 42 17.15 -32.14 7.68
N PRO A 43 17.19 -32.28 6.35
CA PRO A 43 18.42 -32.02 5.60
C PRO A 43 18.91 -30.61 5.97
N ALA A 44 20.20 -30.49 6.31
CA ALA A 44 20.81 -29.22 6.62
C ALA A 44 20.47 -28.23 5.51
N ARG A 45 19.87 -27.10 5.85
CA ARG A 45 19.51 -26.05 4.87
C ARG A 45 20.72 -25.13 4.72
N MET A 46 21.08 -24.83 3.48
CA MET A 46 22.07 -23.81 3.19
C MET A 46 21.48 -22.44 3.45
N ASN A 47 22.12 -21.69 4.33
CA ASN A 47 21.64 -20.39 4.71
C ASN A 47 21.97 -19.33 3.64
N TYR A 48 21.00 -18.50 3.34
CA TYR A 48 21.14 -17.28 2.58
C TYR A 48 22.19 -16.34 3.21
N VAL A 49 23.00 -15.70 2.38
CA VAL A 49 24.02 -14.72 2.80
C VAL A 49 23.71 -13.34 2.21
N SER A 50 23.51 -13.27 0.89
CA SER A 50 23.21 -12.01 0.21
C SER A 50 22.47 -12.23 -1.10
N ALA A 51 21.78 -11.19 -1.55
CA ALA A 51 21.12 -11.09 -2.84
C ALA A 51 21.68 -9.90 -3.63
N ARG A 52 21.78 -10.06 -4.94
CA ARG A 52 22.12 -8.97 -5.85
C ARG A 52 21.23 -9.03 -7.07
N PHE A 53 20.49 -7.96 -7.31
CA PHE A 53 19.75 -7.78 -8.54
C PHE A 53 20.67 -7.23 -9.65
N THR A 54 20.46 -7.71 -10.88
CA THR A 54 21.01 -7.10 -12.09
C THR A 54 19.85 -6.50 -12.85
N GLY A 55 19.87 -5.19 -13.03
CA GLY A 55 18.79 -4.45 -13.67
C GLY A 55 18.72 -4.70 -15.18
N MET A 56 17.58 -4.29 -15.75
CA MET A 56 17.33 -4.27 -17.19
C MET A 56 17.49 -2.85 -17.75
N ALA A 57 17.77 -2.73 -19.04
CA ALA A 57 17.65 -1.47 -19.77
C ALA A 57 16.17 -1.02 -19.87
N ALA A 58 15.93 0.28 -19.93
CA ALA A 58 14.59 0.79 -20.24
C ALA A 58 14.22 0.36 -21.68
N PRO A 59 12.97 -0.06 -21.95
CA PRO A 59 12.53 -0.38 -23.31
C PRO A 59 12.51 0.85 -24.19
N THR A 60 12.64 0.65 -25.51
CA THR A 60 12.67 1.73 -26.49
C THR A 60 11.76 1.43 -27.67
N LEU A 61 11.53 2.40 -28.55
CA LEU A 61 10.77 2.22 -29.81
C LEU A 61 11.41 1.23 -30.79
N ALA A 62 12.64 0.75 -30.55
CA ALA A 62 13.19 -0.37 -31.32
C ALA A 62 12.43 -1.68 -31.04
N GLU A 63 11.79 -1.79 -29.86
CA GLU A 63 10.98 -2.92 -29.44
C GLU A 63 9.61 -2.41 -28.91
N PRO A 64 8.70 -1.91 -29.76
CA PRO A 64 7.45 -1.26 -29.33
C PRO A 64 6.57 -2.18 -28.46
N ALA A 65 6.59 -3.49 -28.73
CA ALA A 65 5.85 -4.46 -27.92
C ALA A 65 6.36 -4.53 -26.47
N ALA A 66 7.66 -4.32 -26.25
CA ALA A 66 8.24 -4.26 -24.89
C ALA A 66 7.83 -2.99 -24.16
N MET A 67 7.63 -1.87 -24.85
CA MET A 67 7.10 -0.64 -24.26
C MET A 67 5.58 -0.72 -24.00
N ALA A 68 4.84 -1.43 -24.85
CA ALA A 68 3.40 -1.54 -24.76
C ALA A 68 2.92 -2.63 -23.77
N GLY A 69 3.81 -3.41 -23.22
CA GLY A 69 3.52 -4.52 -22.30
C GLY A 69 4.36 -4.51 -21.03
N THR A 70 4.02 -5.41 -20.11
CA THR A 70 4.88 -5.66 -18.94
C THR A 70 6.12 -6.42 -19.38
N THR A 71 7.31 -5.84 -19.15
CA THR A 71 8.58 -6.40 -19.61
C THR A 71 9.52 -6.62 -18.43
N VAL A 72 10.14 -7.82 -18.36
CA VAL A 72 11.14 -8.19 -17.35
C VAL A 72 12.38 -8.70 -18.07
N GLY A 73 13.50 -7.99 -17.89
CA GLY A 73 14.82 -8.37 -18.44
C GLY A 73 15.88 -8.51 -17.35
N SER A 74 15.49 -8.42 -16.10
CA SER A 74 16.35 -8.42 -14.92
C SER A 74 16.65 -9.86 -14.41
N SER A 75 17.64 -9.95 -13.53
CA SER A 75 18.00 -11.20 -12.86
C SER A 75 18.35 -10.99 -11.39
N LEU A 76 18.28 -12.07 -10.61
CA LEU A 76 18.66 -12.10 -9.21
C LEU A 76 19.71 -13.17 -8.97
N GLN A 77 20.82 -12.81 -8.33
CA GLN A 77 21.82 -13.75 -7.84
C GLN A 77 21.76 -13.84 -6.31
N ILE A 78 21.66 -15.06 -5.80
CA ILE A 78 21.68 -15.37 -4.37
C ILE A 78 22.99 -16.08 -4.04
N ALA A 79 23.70 -15.62 -3.01
CA ALA A 79 24.87 -16.24 -2.44
C ALA A 79 24.48 -17.00 -1.15
N PHE A 80 25.10 -18.17 -0.94
CA PHE A 80 24.87 -19.04 0.21
C PHE A 80 26.16 -19.19 1.05
N GLY A 81 26.01 -19.65 2.31
CA GLY A 81 27.11 -19.78 3.26
C GLY A 81 28.22 -20.78 2.87
N ASP A 82 27.96 -21.67 1.90
CA ASP A 82 28.96 -22.54 1.29
C ASP A 82 29.72 -21.91 0.12
N GLN A 83 29.59 -20.59 -0.06
CA GLN A 83 30.12 -19.79 -1.17
C GLN A 83 29.50 -20.10 -2.55
N SER A 84 28.53 -21.02 -2.61
CA SER A 84 27.81 -21.26 -3.86
C SER A 84 26.86 -20.11 -4.18
N ARG A 85 26.53 -19.96 -5.46
CA ARG A 85 25.61 -18.95 -5.97
C ARG A 85 24.51 -19.60 -6.79
N GLN A 86 23.35 -19.01 -6.75
CA GLN A 86 22.23 -19.38 -7.63
C GLN A 86 21.74 -18.11 -8.33
N SER A 87 21.63 -18.19 -9.65
CA SER A 87 21.07 -17.11 -10.46
C SER A 87 19.67 -17.47 -10.90
N TYR A 88 18.79 -16.47 -10.88
CA TYR A 88 17.40 -16.54 -11.31
C TYR A 88 17.21 -15.53 -12.45
N LYS A 89 16.71 -16.00 -13.59
CA LYS A 89 16.12 -15.12 -14.60
C LYS A 89 14.74 -14.72 -14.10
N LEU A 90 14.51 -13.43 -13.89
CA LEU A 90 13.22 -12.95 -13.41
C LEU A 90 12.17 -12.99 -14.53
N ALA A 91 10.92 -13.16 -14.15
CA ALA A 91 9.78 -13.22 -15.05
C ALA A 91 8.54 -12.66 -14.34
N TYR A 92 7.56 -12.19 -15.09
CA TYR A 92 6.27 -11.76 -14.55
C TYR A 92 5.22 -12.86 -14.72
N GLN A 93 4.45 -13.12 -13.66
CA GLN A 93 3.37 -14.11 -13.66
C GLN A 93 2.04 -13.42 -13.30
N PRO A 94 1.11 -13.25 -14.24
CA PRO A 94 -0.21 -12.73 -13.93
C PRO A 94 -1.08 -13.77 -13.23
N PHE A 95 -1.97 -13.31 -12.35
CA PHE A 95 -3.09 -14.10 -11.86
C PHE A 95 -4.30 -13.95 -12.77
N PHE A 96 -4.60 -12.74 -13.20
CA PHE A 96 -5.66 -12.36 -14.13
C PHE A 96 -5.43 -10.95 -14.70
N ALA A 97 -6.17 -10.63 -15.74
CA ALA A 97 -6.41 -9.25 -16.14
C ALA A 97 -7.78 -8.79 -15.64
N THR A 98 -7.93 -7.53 -15.26
CA THR A 98 -9.24 -6.99 -14.88
C THR A 98 -10.23 -7.10 -16.04
N GLY A 99 -11.48 -7.39 -15.72
CA GLY A 99 -12.50 -7.75 -16.72
C GLY A 99 -12.48 -9.22 -17.14
N ASP A 100 -11.58 -10.07 -16.65
CA ASP A 100 -11.64 -11.52 -16.82
C ASP A 100 -12.79 -12.13 -16.01
N GLN A 101 -13.34 -13.24 -16.52
CA GLN A 101 -14.20 -14.12 -15.74
C GLN A 101 -13.30 -15.05 -14.92
N VAL A 102 -13.29 -14.87 -13.60
CA VAL A 102 -12.44 -15.59 -12.66
C VAL A 102 -13.25 -16.53 -11.76
N PRO A 103 -12.72 -17.68 -11.31
CA PRO A 103 -13.47 -18.67 -10.56
C PRO A 103 -13.97 -18.12 -9.21
N ASP A 104 -15.24 -18.35 -8.88
CA ASP A 104 -15.85 -17.99 -7.58
C ASP A 104 -15.63 -19.07 -6.50
N GLY A 105 -15.02 -20.20 -6.86
CA GLY A 105 -14.82 -21.35 -5.97
C GLY A 105 -16.08 -22.20 -5.73
N GLN A 106 -17.19 -21.91 -6.41
CA GLN A 106 -18.46 -22.64 -6.31
C GLN A 106 -18.89 -23.26 -7.66
N GLY A 107 -18.04 -23.19 -8.66
CA GLY A 107 -18.29 -23.68 -10.02
C GLY A 107 -18.83 -22.62 -10.98
N GLY A 108 -18.97 -21.36 -10.52
CA GLY A 108 -19.29 -20.19 -11.30
C GLY A 108 -18.08 -19.28 -11.51
N THR A 109 -18.36 -18.08 -12.02
CA THR A 109 -17.34 -17.03 -12.21
C THR A 109 -17.84 -15.67 -11.74
N LEU A 110 -16.88 -14.79 -11.40
CA LEU A 110 -17.06 -13.37 -11.09
C LEU A 110 -16.25 -12.53 -12.08
N LEU A 111 -16.66 -11.28 -12.26
CA LEU A 111 -15.89 -10.32 -13.05
C LEU A 111 -14.76 -9.74 -12.18
N ALA A 112 -13.51 -9.98 -12.58
CA ALA A 112 -12.35 -9.47 -11.86
C ALA A 112 -12.34 -7.93 -11.86
N GLY A 113 -12.28 -7.31 -10.68
CA GLY A 113 -12.37 -5.87 -10.48
C GLY A 113 -13.75 -5.28 -10.70
N GLY A 114 -14.82 -6.12 -10.70
CA GLY A 114 -16.20 -5.69 -10.87
C GLY A 114 -16.71 -4.80 -9.73
N TYR A 115 -17.52 -3.79 -10.06
CA TYR A 115 -18.12 -2.87 -9.09
C TYR A 115 -19.51 -3.31 -8.66
N TYR A 116 -19.79 -3.09 -7.37
CA TYR A 116 -21.07 -3.43 -6.74
C TYR A 116 -21.59 -2.27 -5.89
N ASP A 117 -22.91 -2.12 -5.84
CA ASP A 117 -23.58 -1.14 -5.00
C ASP A 117 -23.65 -1.60 -3.53
N ILE A 118 -24.31 -0.80 -2.68
CA ILE A 118 -24.43 -1.07 -1.24
C ILE A 118 -25.21 -2.35 -0.92
N ASP A 119 -26.05 -2.80 -1.83
CA ASP A 119 -26.88 -4.01 -1.71
C ASP A 119 -26.23 -5.22 -2.41
N GLY A 120 -24.95 -5.06 -2.87
CA GLY A 120 -24.19 -6.10 -3.53
C GLY A 120 -24.63 -6.37 -4.99
N GLN A 121 -25.38 -5.45 -5.62
CA GLN A 121 -25.79 -5.59 -7.00
C GLN A 121 -24.70 -5.02 -7.93
N PRO A 122 -24.45 -5.65 -9.09
CA PRO A 122 -23.51 -5.14 -10.08
C PRO A 122 -23.89 -3.73 -10.55
N ILE A 123 -22.94 -2.81 -10.53
CA ILE A 123 -23.12 -1.46 -11.09
C ILE A 123 -22.89 -1.52 -12.59
N ILE A 124 -23.90 -1.11 -13.37
CA ILE A 124 -23.92 -1.27 -14.82
C ILE A 124 -23.57 0.02 -15.54
N ASP A 125 -22.56 -0.04 -16.40
CA ASP A 125 -22.25 1.00 -17.38
C ASP A 125 -23.31 1.00 -18.50
N ARG A 126 -24.09 2.05 -18.54
CA ARG A 126 -25.13 2.30 -19.55
C ARG A 126 -24.79 3.46 -20.48
N SER A 127 -23.53 3.87 -20.49
CA SER A 127 -23.09 5.04 -21.27
C SER A 127 -23.21 4.86 -22.79
N VAL A 128 -23.25 3.59 -23.27
CA VAL A 128 -23.47 3.25 -24.67
C VAL A 128 -24.70 2.34 -24.78
N PRO A 129 -25.83 2.84 -25.29
CA PRO A 129 -27.05 2.04 -25.44
C PRO A 129 -26.83 0.76 -26.26
N GLY A 130 -27.34 -0.37 -25.76
CA GLY A 130 -27.20 -1.69 -26.39
C GLY A 130 -25.84 -2.35 -26.20
N GLN A 131 -24.97 -1.78 -25.37
CA GLN A 131 -23.66 -2.31 -24.98
C GLN A 131 -23.45 -2.23 -23.47
N GLU A 132 -24.56 -2.36 -22.73
CA GLU A 132 -24.53 -2.30 -21.27
C GLU A 132 -23.66 -3.42 -20.72
N ARG A 133 -22.81 -3.12 -19.73
CA ARG A 133 -21.93 -4.07 -19.06
C ARG A 133 -21.73 -3.69 -17.61
N GLN A 134 -21.37 -4.64 -16.77
CA GLN A 134 -20.90 -4.30 -15.43
C GLN A 134 -19.61 -3.47 -15.54
N PHE A 135 -19.51 -2.40 -14.74
CA PHE A 135 -18.25 -1.70 -14.56
C PHE A 135 -17.21 -2.63 -13.94
N PHE A 136 -15.98 -2.53 -14.41
CA PHE A 136 -14.80 -3.13 -13.77
C PHE A 136 -13.64 -2.13 -13.81
N SER A 137 -12.75 -2.25 -12.85
CA SER A 137 -11.61 -1.35 -12.68
C SER A 137 -10.52 -1.64 -13.70
N ASP A 138 -9.89 -0.59 -14.22
CA ASP A 138 -8.62 -0.63 -14.92
C ASP A 138 -7.45 -0.20 -14.00
N CYS A 139 -7.73 -0.03 -12.69
CA CYS A 139 -6.78 0.47 -11.70
C CYS A 139 -6.68 -0.47 -10.47
N PRO A 140 -6.13 -1.72 -10.63
CA PRO A 140 -5.77 -2.53 -9.48
C PRO A 140 -4.57 -1.91 -8.77
N ASP A 141 -4.69 -1.73 -7.46
CA ASP A 141 -3.66 -1.12 -6.64
C ASP A 141 -3.23 -2.04 -5.49
N GLY A 142 -3.16 -1.51 -4.26
CA GLY A 142 -2.60 -2.14 -3.09
C GLY A 142 -2.85 -3.63 -2.97
N SER A 143 -1.78 -4.38 -2.72
CA SER A 143 -1.82 -5.84 -2.60
C SER A 143 -1.20 -6.31 -1.29
N SER A 144 -1.66 -7.47 -0.80
CA SER A 144 -1.03 -8.23 0.27
C SER A 144 -1.01 -9.71 -0.06
N LEU A 145 0.03 -10.42 0.36
CA LEU A 145 0.16 -11.87 0.22
C LEU A 145 0.37 -12.48 1.60
N LEU A 146 -0.46 -13.45 1.99
CA LEU A 146 -0.47 -13.99 3.35
C LEU A 146 -0.85 -15.48 3.40
N THR A 147 -0.63 -16.09 4.55
CA THR A 147 -1.08 -17.47 4.85
C THR A 147 -1.82 -17.50 6.17
N LEU A 148 -2.72 -18.48 6.31
CA LEU A 148 -3.42 -18.77 7.55
C LEU A 148 -3.05 -20.17 8.06
N ASP A 149 -3.12 -20.40 9.37
CA ASP A 149 -2.72 -21.68 9.97
C ASP A 149 -3.57 -22.87 9.52
N ARG A 150 -4.84 -22.66 9.24
CA ARG A 150 -5.79 -23.73 8.87
C ARG A 150 -6.72 -23.25 7.75
N PRO A 151 -6.18 -23.05 6.53
CA PRO A 151 -7.03 -22.71 5.39
C PRO A 151 -7.94 -23.88 5.02
N ALA A 152 -9.15 -23.56 4.57
CA ALA A 152 -10.19 -24.54 4.28
C ALA A 152 -10.91 -24.25 2.95
N VAL A 153 -10.13 -23.93 1.89
CA VAL A 153 -10.69 -23.62 0.56
C VAL A 153 -10.65 -24.86 -0.32
N PRO A 154 -11.78 -25.35 -0.84
CA PRO A 154 -11.82 -26.45 -1.81
C PRO A 154 -11.05 -26.12 -3.10
N GLY A 155 -10.50 -27.13 -3.75
CA GLY A 155 -9.85 -27.00 -5.06
C GLY A 155 -8.35 -26.70 -5.02
N VAL A 156 -7.78 -26.33 -3.87
CA VAL A 156 -6.33 -26.20 -3.69
C VAL A 156 -5.70 -27.58 -3.65
N LYS A 157 -4.68 -27.81 -4.49
CA LYS A 157 -3.99 -29.12 -4.61
C LYS A 157 -2.63 -29.11 -3.90
N GLY A 158 -1.97 -27.96 -3.89
CA GLY A 158 -0.69 -27.74 -3.24
C GLY A 158 -0.83 -27.14 -1.86
N ARG A 159 -0.33 -25.89 -1.68
CA ARG A 159 -0.44 -25.15 -0.42
C ARG A 159 -1.27 -23.89 -0.63
N THR A 160 -2.17 -23.63 0.30
CA THR A 160 -3.01 -22.42 0.23
C THR A 160 -2.21 -21.18 0.57
N VAL A 161 -2.29 -20.21 -0.30
CA VAL A 161 -1.82 -18.83 -0.09
C VAL A 161 -2.98 -17.91 -0.39
N PHE A 162 -3.10 -16.81 0.35
CA PHE A 162 -4.11 -15.81 0.07
C PHE A 162 -3.43 -14.53 -0.42
N ALA A 163 -4.08 -13.83 -1.35
CA ALA A 163 -3.78 -12.45 -1.65
C ALA A 163 -5.03 -11.59 -1.43
N VAL A 164 -4.82 -10.36 -1.00
CA VAL A 164 -5.85 -9.33 -1.03
C VAL A 164 -5.42 -8.30 -2.05
N VAL A 165 -6.34 -7.89 -2.91
CA VAL A 165 -6.12 -6.87 -3.94
C VAL A 165 -7.26 -5.87 -3.88
N GLN A 166 -6.94 -4.60 -3.84
CA GLN A 166 -7.90 -3.51 -3.95
C GLN A 166 -7.86 -2.88 -5.33
N PHE A 167 -8.95 -2.26 -5.72
CA PHE A 167 -9.11 -1.62 -7.02
C PHE A 167 -9.52 -0.17 -6.77
N GLU A 168 -8.66 0.73 -7.12
CA GLU A 168 -8.74 2.13 -6.72
C GLU A 168 -9.95 2.84 -7.35
N TYR A 169 -9.97 2.91 -8.67
CA TYR A 169 -11.08 3.50 -9.46
C TYR A 169 -11.18 2.82 -10.84
N THR A 170 -12.05 3.30 -11.69
CA THR A 170 -11.97 3.10 -13.15
C THR A 170 -11.84 4.45 -13.83
N THR A 171 -10.98 4.53 -14.85
CA THR A 171 -10.68 5.82 -15.50
C THR A 171 -11.89 6.38 -16.24
N ARG A 172 -12.71 5.52 -16.87
CA ARG A 172 -13.78 5.98 -17.77
C ARG A 172 -14.92 4.97 -17.96
N SER A 173 -16.06 5.48 -18.38
CA SER A 173 -17.15 4.67 -18.91
C SER A 173 -16.85 4.18 -20.34
N LEU A 174 -17.66 3.27 -20.86
CA LEU A 174 -17.51 2.73 -22.23
C LEU A 174 -17.59 3.84 -23.31
N ALA A 175 -18.39 4.88 -23.07
CA ALA A 175 -18.41 6.05 -23.96
C ALA A 175 -17.05 6.73 -24.09
N GLY A 176 -16.21 6.68 -23.06
CA GLY A 176 -14.88 7.29 -23.04
C GLY A 176 -13.88 6.62 -24.00
N SER A 177 -14.08 5.35 -24.38
CA SER A 177 -13.25 4.70 -25.40
C SER A 177 -13.40 5.33 -26.78
N ARG A 178 -14.51 6.00 -27.02
CA ARG A 178 -14.88 6.65 -28.30
C ARG A 178 -14.71 8.16 -28.25
N ALA A 179 -14.34 8.72 -27.11
CA ALA A 179 -14.19 10.16 -26.94
C ALA A 179 -13.04 10.69 -27.80
N ALA A 180 -13.36 11.58 -28.73
CA ALA A 180 -12.40 12.19 -29.67
C ALA A 180 -11.86 13.53 -29.13
N THR A 181 -12.61 14.19 -28.25
CA THR A 181 -12.27 15.50 -27.69
C THR A 181 -12.01 15.42 -26.20
N LYS A 182 -11.25 16.37 -25.67
CA LYS A 182 -11.00 16.48 -24.22
C LYS A 182 -12.30 16.63 -23.41
N ALA A 183 -13.26 17.41 -23.92
CA ALA A 183 -14.56 17.58 -23.26
C ALA A 183 -15.36 16.27 -23.18
N GLU A 184 -15.31 15.43 -24.23
CA GLU A 184 -15.94 14.10 -24.21
C GLU A 184 -15.23 13.15 -23.24
N GLN A 185 -13.88 13.22 -23.16
CA GLN A 185 -13.09 12.45 -22.20
C GLN A 185 -13.43 12.82 -20.76
N GLU A 186 -13.48 14.12 -20.47
CA GLU A 186 -13.87 14.63 -19.13
C GLU A 186 -15.31 14.22 -18.77
N ALA A 187 -16.23 14.29 -19.73
CA ALA A 187 -17.64 13.88 -19.52
C ALA A 187 -17.79 12.36 -19.30
N ALA A 188 -16.89 11.55 -19.83
CA ALA A 188 -16.89 10.10 -19.69
C ALA A 188 -16.01 9.60 -18.51
N SER A 189 -15.32 10.49 -17.81
CA SER A 189 -14.49 10.15 -16.65
C SER A 189 -15.32 9.54 -15.54
N MET A 190 -14.83 8.43 -14.98
CA MET A 190 -15.46 7.75 -13.85
C MET A 190 -14.60 7.83 -12.58
N TYR A 191 -13.49 8.59 -12.64
CA TYR A 191 -12.59 8.77 -11.52
C TYR A 191 -13.33 9.13 -10.22
N GLY A 192 -13.18 8.27 -9.19
CA GLY A 192 -13.82 8.46 -7.88
C GLY A 192 -15.36 8.50 -7.88
N GLN A 193 -16.02 8.04 -8.95
CA GLN A 193 -17.50 8.01 -9.02
C GLN A 193 -18.10 6.63 -8.69
N LEU A 194 -17.26 5.62 -8.44
CA LEU A 194 -17.69 4.26 -8.08
C LEU A 194 -17.07 3.84 -6.75
N PRO A 195 -17.75 3.01 -5.94
CA PRO A 195 -17.19 2.50 -4.69
C PRO A 195 -16.08 1.48 -4.99
N SER A 196 -14.87 1.71 -4.46
CA SER A 196 -13.70 0.87 -4.70
C SER A 196 -13.92 -0.57 -4.22
N PRO A 197 -13.78 -1.59 -5.08
CA PRO A 197 -13.87 -2.99 -4.67
C PRO A 197 -12.57 -3.49 -4.04
N ILE A 198 -12.68 -4.47 -3.16
CA ILE A 198 -11.55 -5.25 -2.64
C ILE A 198 -11.86 -6.73 -2.82
N ALA A 199 -10.88 -7.52 -3.24
CA ALA A 199 -11.02 -8.96 -3.44
C ALA A 199 -10.01 -9.76 -2.62
N VAL A 200 -10.47 -10.89 -2.08
CA VAL A 200 -9.61 -11.95 -1.55
C VAL A 200 -9.41 -13.01 -2.61
N LEU A 201 -8.18 -13.30 -2.95
CA LEU A 201 -7.77 -14.35 -3.87
C LEU A 201 -7.29 -15.55 -3.06
N THR A 202 -7.81 -16.74 -3.36
CA THR A 202 -7.20 -17.99 -2.92
C THR A 202 -6.31 -18.53 -4.03
N LEU A 203 -5.04 -18.73 -3.69
CA LEU A 203 -4.00 -19.17 -4.61
C LEU A 203 -3.54 -20.58 -4.22
N ASP A 204 -3.35 -21.44 -5.22
CA ASP A 204 -2.69 -22.73 -5.07
C ASP A 204 -1.19 -22.58 -5.33
N GLN A 205 -0.38 -22.78 -4.30
CA GLN A 205 1.07 -22.77 -4.41
C GLN A 205 1.56 -24.19 -4.76
N ASP A 206 2.13 -24.35 -5.95
CA ASP A 206 2.83 -25.58 -6.33
C ASP A 206 4.03 -25.83 -5.39
N PRO A 207 4.08 -26.94 -4.66
CA PRO A 207 5.13 -27.20 -3.68
C PRO A 207 6.53 -27.44 -4.29
N LEU A 208 6.61 -27.78 -5.58
CA LEU A 208 7.88 -28.05 -6.27
C LEU A 208 8.46 -26.81 -6.91
N THR A 209 7.64 -25.95 -7.49
CA THR A 209 8.06 -24.79 -8.24
C THR A 209 7.81 -23.47 -7.52
N GLY A 210 6.92 -23.46 -6.50
CA GLY A 210 6.47 -22.25 -5.80
C GLY A 210 5.56 -21.35 -6.64
N ARG A 211 5.17 -21.78 -7.85
CA ARG A 211 4.25 -20.99 -8.68
C ARG A 211 2.89 -20.91 -8.03
N LEU A 212 2.25 -19.73 -8.13
CA LEU A 212 0.93 -19.45 -7.61
C LEU A 212 -0.08 -19.44 -8.76
N SER A 213 -1.22 -20.10 -8.57
CA SER A 213 -2.34 -20.08 -9.51
C SER A 213 -3.65 -19.76 -8.80
N LEU A 214 -4.52 -18.97 -9.43
CA LEU A 214 -5.80 -18.55 -8.87
C LEU A 214 -6.78 -19.72 -8.82
N VAL A 215 -7.36 -19.99 -7.65
CA VAL A 215 -8.38 -21.03 -7.40
C VAL A 215 -9.74 -20.42 -7.11
N LYS A 216 -9.78 -19.32 -6.34
CA LYS A 216 -11.01 -18.64 -5.95
C LYS A 216 -10.78 -17.14 -5.89
N TYR A 217 -11.73 -16.38 -6.41
CA TYR A 217 -11.85 -14.94 -6.29
C TYR A 217 -13.09 -14.62 -5.46
N HIS A 218 -12.97 -13.77 -4.46
CA HIS A 218 -14.06 -13.37 -3.58
C HIS A 218 -14.10 -11.87 -3.41
N ASN A 219 -15.17 -11.20 -3.83
CA ASN A 219 -15.40 -9.79 -3.51
C ASN A 219 -15.77 -9.65 -2.03
N VAL A 220 -15.07 -8.77 -1.32
CA VAL A 220 -15.38 -8.44 0.06
C VAL A 220 -16.62 -7.55 0.08
N ASP A 221 -17.59 -7.87 0.94
CA ASP A 221 -18.73 -6.98 1.20
C ASP A 221 -18.24 -5.73 1.94
N THR A 222 -18.32 -4.56 1.27
CA THR A 222 -17.91 -3.27 1.81
C THR A 222 -19.06 -2.48 2.43
N SER A 223 -20.27 -3.00 2.44
CA SER A 223 -21.45 -2.33 2.99
C SER A 223 -21.32 -1.99 4.49
N PRO A 224 -20.66 -2.82 5.37
CA PRO A 224 -20.43 -2.45 6.77
C PRO A 224 -19.52 -1.23 6.95
N ALA A 225 -18.72 -0.90 5.92
CA ALA A 225 -17.85 0.27 5.87
C ALA A 225 -18.46 1.45 5.10
N ASN A 226 -19.74 1.39 4.72
CA ASN A 226 -20.45 2.34 3.85
C ASN A 226 -19.89 2.44 2.43
N GLY A 227 -19.36 1.35 1.89
CA GLY A 227 -18.53 1.37 0.70
C GLY A 227 -17.13 1.94 0.97
N LEU A 228 -16.25 1.89 -0.03
CA LEU A 228 -14.89 2.42 0.06
C LEU A 228 -14.66 3.48 -1.02
N TRP A 229 -13.83 4.47 -0.70
CA TRP A 229 -13.54 5.63 -1.54
C TRP A 229 -12.08 5.59 -1.98
N ILE A 230 -11.80 5.52 -3.28
CA ILE A 230 -10.47 5.62 -3.91
C ILE A 230 -9.40 4.93 -3.05
N THR A 231 -9.40 3.59 -3.04
CA THR A 231 -8.45 2.80 -2.23
C THR A 231 -7.14 2.63 -2.98
N CYS A 232 -6.10 3.31 -2.55
CA CYS A 232 -4.79 3.36 -3.19
C CYS A 232 -3.81 2.32 -2.63
N GLY A 233 -2.68 2.71 -2.06
CA GLY A 233 -1.67 1.80 -1.55
C GLY A 233 -2.12 0.91 -0.38
N ALA A 234 -1.46 -0.22 -0.17
CA ALA A 234 -1.77 -1.11 0.94
C ALA A 234 -0.54 -1.78 1.54
N SER A 235 -0.67 -2.22 2.79
CA SER A 235 0.34 -3.01 3.48
C SER A 235 -0.26 -4.20 4.20
N LEU A 236 0.59 -5.19 4.54
CA LEU A 236 0.23 -6.27 5.44
C LEU A 236 0.61 -5.89 6.86
N SER A 237 -0.36 -5.94 7.78
CA SER A 237 -0.10 -5.71 9.20
C SER A 237 0.77 -6.82 9.81
N PRO A 238 1.51 -6.55 10.91
CA PRO A 238 2.23 -7.59 11.64
C PRO A 238 1.34 -8.68 12.28
N TRP A 239 0.03 -8.52 12.26
CA TRP A 239 -0.96 -9.53 12.71
C TRP A 239 -1.76 -10.13 11.55
N ASN A 240 -1.22 -10.00 10.31
CA ASN A 240 -1.67 -10.73 9.13
C ASN A 240 -3.04 -10.32 8.59
N THR A 241 -3.35 -9.01 8.68
CA THR A 241 -4.49 -8.38 8.00
C THR A 241 -4.00 -7.43 6.92
N HIS A 242 -4.80 -7.21 5.88
CA HIS A 242 -4.51 -6.22 4.85
C HIS A 242 -4.98 -4.85 5.32
N LEU A 243 -4.08 -3.89 5.36
CA LEU A 243 -4.36 -2.49 5.64
C LEU A 243 -4.44 -1.74 4.32
N SER A 244 -5.65 -1.35 3.97
CA SER A 244 -5.97 -0.52 2.82
C SER A 244 -5.84 0.96 3.15
N SER A 245 -6.16 1.82 2.22
CA SER A 245 -6.15 3.28 2.39
C SER A 245 -7.34 3.88 1.65
N GLU A 246 -7.80 5.05 2.09
CA GLU A 246 -8.72 5.90 1.32
C GLU A 246 -8.06 7.24 1.10
N GLU A 247 -7.82 7.62 -0.15
CA GLU A 247 -7.15 8.87 -0.48
C GLU A 247 -8.10 9.95 -1.00
N TYR A 248 -7.59 11.16 -1.17
CA TYR A 248 -8.33 12.34 -1.65
C TYR A 248 -9.70 12.50 -0.99
N GLU A 249 -9.72 12.48 0.34
CA GLU A 249 -10.94 12.58 1.13
C GLU A 249 -11.83 13.74 0.68
N PRO A 250 -13.14 13.52 0.46
CA PRO A 250 -14.01 14.57 -0.03
C PRO A 250 -14.14 15.71 1.00
N ASP A 251 -13.83 16.96 0.60
CA ASP A 251 -13.92 18.12 1.49
C ASP A 251 -15.37 18.36 1.93
N ALA A 252 -15.65 18.06 3.20
CA ALA A 252 -16.98 18.18 3.78
C ALA A 252 -17.51 19.62 3.78
N THR A 253 -16.64 20.64 3.74
CA THR A 253 -17.05 22.06 3.73
C THR A 253 -17.63 22.49 2.38
N THR A 254 -17.29 21.80 1.29
CA THR A 254 -17.72 22.11 -0.09
C THR A 254 -18.49 20.97 -0.75
N ILE A 255 -18.87 19.95 0.01
CA ILE A 255 -19.40 18.67 -0.49
C ILE A 255 -20.65 18.81 -1.36
N ALA A 256 -21.51 19.77 -1.06
CA ALA A 256 -22.76 20.00 -1.82
C ALA A 256 -22.53 20.33 -3.30
N GLY A 257 -21.37 20.90 -3.65
CA GLY A 257 -20.96 21.20 -5.03
C GLY A 257 -20.10 20.12 -5.68
N ASN A 258 -19.70 19.07 -4.97
CA ASN A 258 -18.77 18.06 -5.45
C ASN A 258 -19.47 17.02 -6.35
N LYS A 259 -19.32 17.15 -7.66
CA LYS A 259 -19.96 16.27 -8.67
C LYS A 259 -19.44 14.83 -8.62
N GLN A 260 -18.14 14.63 -8.35
CA GLN A 260 -17.52 13.33 -8.18
C GLN A 260 -18.17 12.57 -7.03
N PHE A 261 -18.30 13.21 -5.86
CA PHE A 261 -18.92 12.61 -4.68
C PHE A 261 -20.44 12.36 -4.87
N GLN A 262 -21.14 13.25 -5.59
CA GLN A 262 -22.54 13.01 -5.99
C GLN A 262 -22.65 11.78 -6.92
N GLY A 263 -21.71 11.59 -7.85
CA GLY A 263 -21.61 10.40 -8.70
C GLY A 263 -21.41 9.14 -7.89
N PHE A 264 -20.44 9.16 -6.99
CA PHE A 264 -20.17 8.08 -6.04
C PHE A 264 -21.42 7.71 -5.21
N SER A 265 -22.06 8.70 -4.59
CA SER A 265 -23.28 8.49 -3.79
C SER A 265 -24.40 7.87 -4.61
N ARG A 266 -24.60 8.33 -5.84
CA ARG A 266 -25.62 7.78 -6.75
C ARG A 266 -25.32 6.33 -7.13
N ASN A 267 -24.08 6.01 -7.46
CA ASN A 267 -23.70 4.67 -7.85
C ASN A 267 -23.74 3.68 -6.68
N LEU A 268 -23.37 4.14 -5.48
CA LEU A 268 -23.38 3.30 -4.27
C LEU A 268 -24.80 3.11 -3.70
N TYR A 269 -25.60 4.17 -3.64
CA TYR A 269 -26.86 4.19 -2.89
C TYR A 269 -28.11 4.39 -3.75
N GLY A 270 -27.97 4.64 -5.06
CA GLY A 270 -29.07 5.07 -5.91
C GLY A 270 -29.50 6.54 -5.70
N ASP A 271 -28.84 7.28 -4.79
CA ASP A 271 -29.15 8.65 -4.39
C ASP A 271 -27.87 9.50 -4.31
N ALA A 272 -27.83 10.60 -5.06
CA ALA A 272 -26.68 11.50 -5.15
C ALA A 272 -26.33 12.24 -3.85
N THR A 273 -27.19 12.20 -2.85
CA THR A 273 -27.07 12.99 -1.60
C THR A 273 -26.96 12.15 -0.33
N ARG A 274 -27.04 10.83 -0.45
CA ARG A 274 -27.09 9.91 0.71
C ARG A 274 -25.73 9.70 1.37
N ALA A 275 -24.64 9.70 0.61
CA ALA A 275 -23.30 9.49 1.14
C ALA A 275 -22.90 10.64 2.08
N ASN A 276 -22.28 10.28 3.22
CA ASN A 276 -21.74 11.23 4.18
C ASN A 276 -20.21 11.36 3.97
N PRO A 277 -19.66 12.56 3.68
CA PRO A 277 -18.23 12.72 3.41
C PRO A 277 -17.33 12.30 4.58
N TYR A 278 -17.82 12.36 5.81
CA TYR A 278 -17.06 11.95 6.99
C TYR A 278 -16.93 10.43 7.19
N HIS A 279 -17.53 9.63 6.30
CA HIS A 279 -17.29 8.19 6.27
C HIS A 279 -16.07 7.78 5.41
N TYR A 280 -15.43 8.71 4.70
CA TYR A 280 -14.37 8.45 3.75
C TYR A 280 -13.10 9.25 4.07
N GLY A 281 -11.94 8.74 3.63
CA GLY A 281 -10.62 9.26 3.99
C GLY A 281 -10.09 8.64 5.28
N HIS A 282 -10.37 7.36 5.48
CA HIS A 282 -9.96 6.58 6.66
C HIS A 282 -9.17 5.33 6.25
N LEU A 283 -8.78 4.51 7.23
CA LEU A 283 -8.02 3.28 7.02
C LEU A 283 -8.94 2.05 7.08
N PRO A 284 -9.27 1.40 5.96
CA PRO A 284 -9.92 0.09 5.96
C PRO A 284 -8.92 -1.02 6.33
N GLU A 285 -9.33 -1.97 7.16
CA GLU A 285 -8.60 -3.20 7.48
C GLU A 285 -9.41 -4.42 7.05
N ILE A 286 -8.81 -5.29 6.25
CA ILE A 286 -9.44 -6.51 5.75
C ILE A 286 -8.86 -7.72 6.46
N THR A 287 -9.73 -8.51 7.08
CA THR A 287 -9.40 -9.81 7.67
C THR A 287 -9.80 -10.91 6.70
N VAL A 288 -8.82 -11.72 6.31
CA VAL A 288 -9.04 -12.92 5.48
C VAL A 288 -9.44 -14.08 6.37
N HIS A 289 -10.46 -14.86 5.94
CA HIS A 289 -10.95 -16.02 6.66
C HIS A 289 -10.44 -17.35 6.04
N PRO A 290 -10.41 -18.46 6.82
CA PRO A 290 -9.90 -19.76 6.34
C PRO A 290 -10.59 -20.29 5.09
N ASP A 291 -11.84 -19.94 4.83
CA ASP A 291 -12.62 -20.32 3.65
C ASP A 291 -12.35 -19.46 2.41
N GLY A 292 -11.41 -18.49 2.50
CA GLY A 292 -11.07 -17.57 1.42
C GLY A 292 -12.10 -16.48 1.21
N THR A 293 -12.89 -16.14 2.23
CA THR A 293 -13.71 -14.93 2.29
C THR A 293 -12.95 -13.82 3.05
N GLY A 294 -13.52 -12.63 3.10
CA GLY A 294 -12.94 -11.51 3.84
C GLY A 294 -14.01 -10.63 4.48
N THR A 295 -13.64 -9.94 5.54
CA THR A 295 -14.45 -8.89 6.17
C THR A 295 -13.67 -7.60 6.28
N VAL A 296 -14.36 -6.46 6.19
CA VAL A 296 -13.78 -5.12 6.30
C VAL A 296 -14.20 -4.44 7.59
N LYS A 297 -13.23 -3.73 8.19
CA LYS A 297 -13.44 -2.80 9.30
C LYS A 297 -12.71 -1.50 8.98
N LYS A 298 -13.33 -0.35 9.19
CA LYS A 298 -12.72 0.96 8.93
C LYS A 298 -12.29 1.62 10.25
N HIS A 299 -11.04 2.07 10.32
CA HIS A 299 -10.47 2.76 11.47
C HIS A 299 -10.57 4.26 11.30
N TYR A 300 -11.44 4.90 12.06
CA TYR A 300 -11.69 6.35 12.02
C TYR A 300 -10.69 7.15 12.87
N CYS A 301 -10.08 6.54 13.89
CA CYS A 301 -9.21 7.24 14.85
C CYS A 301 -7.79 7.49 14.35
N LEU A 302 -7.43 7.06 13.15
CA LEU A 302 -6.15 7.39 12.54
C LEU A 302 -6.14 8.77 11.86
N GLY A 303 -7.25 9.50 11.95
CA GLY A 303 -7.44 10.78 11.29
C GLY A 303 -8.05 10.61 9.89
N ARG A 304 -8.58 11.70 9.37
CA ARG A 304 -9.17 11.79 8.03
C ARG A 304 -8.23 12.62 7.17
N ILE A 305 -7.44 11.94 6.36
CA ILE A 305 -6.41 12.50 5.47
C ILE A 305 -6.45 11.76 4.13
N SER A 306 -5.64 12.17 3.16
CA SER A 306 -5.42 11.42 1.94
C SER A 306 -4.49 10.24 2.24
N HIS A 307 -5.08 9.18 2.85
CA HIS A 307 -4.30 8.02 3.26
C HIS A 307 -3.71 7.32 2.04
N GLU A 308 -2.39 7.16 2.08
CA GLU A 308 -1.63 6.34 1.19
C GLU A 308 -1.18 5.06 1.90
N LEU A 309 -0.20 4.32 1.39
CA LEU A 309 0.33 3.13 2.03
C LEU A 309 0.81 3.44 3.46
N VAL A 310 0.22 2.79 4.45
CA VAL A 310 0.57 2.96 5.85
C VAL A 310 1.51 1.84 6.31
N GLN A 311 2.44 2.16 7.22
CA GLN A 311 3.36 1.18 7.79
C GLN A 311 3.17 1.04 9.28
N VAL A 312 2.75 -0.15 9.71
CA VAL A 312 2.78 -0.52 11.13
C VAL A 312 4.19 -0.97 11.52
N MET A 313 4.72 -0.41 12.57
CA MET A 313 6.06 -0.71 13.09
C MET A 313 6.09 -2.07 13.84
N PRO A 314 7.30 -2.63 14.10
CA PRO A 314 7.44 -3.94 14.77
C PRO A 314 6.83 -4.03 16.16
N ASP A 315 6.62 -2.90 16.86
CA ASP A 315 5.91 -2.84 18.14
C ASP A 315 4.41 -3.17 18.03
N ARG A 316 3.89 -3.26 16.81
CA ARG A 316 2.48 -3.53 16.48
C ARG A 316 1.51 -2.46 17.00
N ARG A 317 2.00 -1.24 17.24
CA ARG A 317 1.26 -0.09 17.80
C ARG A 317 1.50 1.18 17.03
N THR A 318 2.76 1.45 16.67
CA THR A 318 3.14 2.68 15.98
C THR A 318 2.88 2.53 14.49
N VAL A 319 2.14 3.49 13.92
CA VAL A 319 1.78 3.55 12.50
C VAL A 319 2.32 4.84 11.92
N LEU A 320 3.12 4.74 10.87
CA LEU A 320 3.54 5.88 10.05
C LEU A 320 2.66 5.94 8.81
N MET A 321 2.18 7.12 8.45
CA MET A 321 1.19 7.32 7.41
C MET A 321 1.67 8.36 6.40
N GLY A 322 1.64 8.02 5.11
CA GLY A 322 1.70 8.95 4.00
C GLY A 322 0.41 9.75 3.88
N ASP A 323 0.50 10.89 3.24
CA ASP A 323 -0.61 11.82 3.00
C ASP A 323 -0.46 12.41 1.59
N ASP A 324 -1.09 11.77 0.63
CA ASP A 324 -1.03 12.17 -0.78
C ASP A 324 -1.87 13.42 -1.04
N ALA A 325 -1.37 14.57 -0.59
CA ALA A 325 -2.03 15.85 -0.75
C ALA A 325 -1.02 16.96 -1.05
N THR A 326 -1.47 18.01 -1.75
CA THR A 326 -0.78 19.31 -1.74
C THR A 326 -1.12 20.04 -0.44
N ASN A 327 -0.12 20.54 0.27
CA ASN A 327 -0.20 20.91 1.69
C ASN A 327 -0.51 19.71 2.59
N GLY A 328 0.07 18.55 2.25
CA GLY A 328 0.02 17.34 3.06
C GLY A 328 0.98 17.38 4.25
N GLY A 329 0.80 16.46 5.17
CA GLY A 329 1.58 16.30 6.39
C GLY A 329 2.19 14.90 6.54
N LEU A 330 3.17 14.76 7.43
CA LEU A 330 3.62 13.46 7.92
C LEU A 330 2.85 13.16 9.21
N PHE A 331 2.11 12.04 9.21
CA PHE A 331 1.30 11.65 10.34
C PHE A 331 1.81 10.37 11.02
N MET A 332 1.59 10.28 12.31
CA MET A 332 1.89 9.10 13.11
C MET A 332 0.73 8.82 14.05
N PHE A 333 0.35 7.56 14.15
CA PHE A 333 -0.63 7.09 15.13
C PHE A 333 0.01 6.07 16.06
N ILE A 334 -0.32 6.13 17.34
CA ILE A 334 0.12 5.14 18.32
C ILE A 334 -1.10 4.52 18.95
N ALA A 335 -1.31 3.24 18.66
CA ALA A 335 -2.42 2.47 19.20
C ALA A 335 -2.27 2.23 20.72
N ASP A 336 -3.37 2.24 21.43
CA ASP A 336 -3.40 1.96 22.88
C ASP A 336 -2.97 0.51 23.18
N ARG A 337 -3.26 -0.41 22.27
CA ARG A 337 -2.94 -1.84 22.39
C ARG A 337 -2.25 -2.37 21.13
N ALA A 338 -1.33 -3.30 21.32
CA ALA A 338 -0.67 -3.96 20.21
C ALA A 338 -1.65 -4.78 19.37
N ALA A 339 -1.52 -4.70 18.05
CA ALA A 339 -2.38 -5.37 17.06
C ALA A 339 -3.86 -4.96 17.10
N ASP A 340 -4.14 -3.76 17.56
CA ASP A 340 -5.49 -3.21 17.61
C ASP A 340 -5.45 -1.70 17.31
N LEU A 341 -5.84 -1.30 16.11
CA LEU A 341 -5.87 0.10 15.68
C LEU A 341 -7.19 0.80 16.02
N SER A 342 -8.04 0.20 16.84
CA SER A 342 -9.37 0.73 17.15
C SER A 342 -9.37 1.93 18.11
N SER A 343 -8.26 2.21 18.79
CA SER A 343 -8.07 3.39 19.64
C SER A 343 -6.61 3.75 19.78
N GLY A 344 -6.32 5.04 20.00
CA GLY A 344 -4.96 5.53 20.15
C GLY A 344 -4.84 7.04 20.05
N THR A 345 -3.62 7.49 19.83
CA THR A 345 -3.25 8.91 19.76
C THR A 345 -2.69 9.25 18.39
N LEU A 346 -3.21 10.32 17.80
CA LEU A 346 -2.81 10.87 16.50
C LEU A 346 -1.83 12.02 16.70
N TYR A 347 -0.79 12.05 15.87
CA TYR A 347 0.26 13.08 15.85
C TYR A 347 0.48 13.57 14.43
N VAL A 348 0.93 14.84 14.30
CA VAL A 348 1.46 15.42 13.06
C VAL A 348 2.91 15.85 13.26
N GLY A 349 3.74 15.64 12.23
CA GLY A 349 5.15 16.05 12.22
C GLY A 349 5.31 17.56 12.10
N LYS A 350 6.28 18.10 12.85
CA LYS A 350 6.82 19.44 12.68
C LYS A 350 8.23 19.33 12.11
N TRP A 351 8.39 19.68 10.85
CA TRP A 351 9.66 19.74 10.16
C TRP A 351 10.44 20.99 10.59
N THR A 352 11.70 20.79 10.97
CA THR A 352 12.68 21.87 11.14
C THR A 352 13.78 21.67 10.11
N GLN A 353 13.73 22.46 9.05
CA GLN A 353 14.61 22.32 7.90
C GLN A 353 16.07 22.58 8.27
N THR A 354 16.95 21.63 7.91
CA THR A 354 18.40 21.74 8.09
C THR A 354 19.14 21.97 6.78
N SER A 355 18.51 21.62 5.65
CA SER A 355 18.99 21.90 4.29
C SER A 355 17.81 22.16 3.36
N GLY A 356 17.94 23.11 2.44
CA GLY A 356 17.02 23.34 1.32
C GLY A 356 17.53 22.76 0.00
N THR A 357 18.79 22.32 -0.04
CA THR A 357 19.43 21.87 -1.29
C THR A 357 18.84 20.55 -1.77
N GLY A 358 18.53 20.48 -3.06
CA GLY A 358 17.87 19.33 -3.66
C GLY A 358 16.52 19.05 -2.98
N PRO A 359 16.24 17.78 -2.58
CA PRO A 359 15.01 17.42 -1.87
C PRO A 359 14.97 17.95 -0.42
N GLY A 360 16.06 18.53 0.07
CA GLY A 360 16.17 19.05 1.44
C GLY A 360 16.38 17.96 2.49
N ALA A 361 16.62 18.43 3.72
CA ALA A 361 16.72 17.60 4.92
C ALA A 361 16.21 18.38 6.13
N GLY A 362 15.76 17.66 7.17
CA GLY A 362 15.29 18.28 8.40
C GLY A 362 15.16 17.31 9.57
N THR A 363 15.01 17.88 10.77
CA THR A 363 14.61 17.14 11.96
C THR A 363 13.09 17.17 12.10
N ILE A 364 12.51 16.15 12.75
CA ILE A 364 11.08 16.04 12.97
C ILE A 364 10.81 16.06 14.47
N SER A 365 9.93 16.95 14.88
CA SER A 365 9.28 16.97 16.20
C SER A 365 7.79 16.64 16.00
N TRP A 366 7.12 16.19 17.05
CA TRP A 366 5.74 15.73 16.93
C TRP A 366 4.77 16.59 17.73
N ILE A 367 3.63 16.93 17.13
CA ILE A 367 2.51 17.62 17.76
C ILE A 367 1.39 16.60 17.96
N ARG A 368 0.95 16.44 19.19
CA ARG A 368 -0.22 15.62 19.51
C ARG A 368 -1.49 16.33 19.07
N LEU A 369 -2.28 15.69 18.19
CA LEU A 369 -3.56 16.22 17.73
C LEU A 369 -4.72 15.80 18.65
N GLY A 370 -4.72 14.56 19.12
CA GLY A 370 -5.75 14.05 20.02
C GLY A 370 -5.68 12.55 20.23
N SER A 371 -6.53 12.05 21.13
CA SER A 371 -6.75 10.62 21.34
C SER A 371 -8.22 10.29 21.26
N ALA A 372 -8.55 9.20 20.56
CA ALA A 372 -9.94 8.73 20.40
C ALA A 372 -9.99 7.23 20.06
N SER A 373 -11.17 6.64 20.19
CA SER A 373 -11.50 5.38 19.56
C SER A 373 -12.20 5.59 18.21
N SER A 374 -12.09 4.60 17.32
CA SER A 374 -12.83 4.60 16.04
C SER A 374 -14.34 4.69 16.24
N ALA A 375 -14.86 4.10 17.31
CA ALA A 375 -16.29 4.17 17.65
C ALA A 375 -16.72 5.60 18.00
N GLU A 376 -15.92 6.33 18.80
CA GLU A 376 -16.19 7.75 19.12
C GLU A 376 -16.16 8.60 17.86
N VAL A 377 -15.13 8.49 17.03
CA VAL A 377 -15.00 9.29 15.81
C VAL A 377 -16.11 8.97 14.82
N LYS A 378 -16.49 7.68 14.65
CA LYS A 378 -17.64 7.29 13.81
C LYS A 378 -18.94 7.88 14.32
N SER A 379 -19.12 7.96 15.65
CA SER A 379 -20.31 8.62 16.24
C SER A 379 -20.35 10.12 15.93
N LEU A 380 -19.19 10.80 16.00
CA LEU A 380 -19.07 12.21 15.60
C LEU A 380 -19.34 12.38 14.10
N ALA A 381 -18.79 11.52 13.24
CA ALA A 381 -19.03 11.51 11.80
C ALA A 381 -20.51 11.35 11.44
N ASN A 382 -21.26 10.56 12.21
CA ASN A 382 -22.70 10.36 12.01
C ASN A 382 -23.56 11.55 12.46
N SER A 383 -23.08 12.36 13.41
CA SER A 383 -23.89 13.39 14.08
C SER A 383 -23.55 14.81 13.67
N LEU A 384 -22.35 15.06 13.14
CA LEU A 384 -21.83 16.40 12.86
C LEU A 384 -21.74 16.67 11.35
N LYS A 385 -21.89 17.95 11.00
CA LYS A 385 -21.57 18.52 9.69
C LYS A 385 -20.34 19.42 9.83
N ALA A 386 -19.68 19.77 8.73
CA ALA A 386 -18.50 20.63 8.74
C ALA A 386 -18.73 21.96 9.48
N ALA A 387 -19.89 22.58 9.27
CA ALA A 387 -20.25 23.84 9.93
C ALA A 387 -20.45 23.72 11.46
N ASP A 388 -20.67 22.51 11.98
CA ASP A 388 -20.78 22.27 13.43
C ASP A 388 -19.39 22.19 14.07
N ILE A 389 -18.35 21.84 13.29
CA ILE A 389 -16.98 21.63 13.76
C ILE A 389 -16.16 22.92 13.67
N MET A 390 -16.15 23.58 12.50
CA MET A 390 -15.39 24.80 12.29
C MET A 390 -16.01 25.73 11.25
N ASP A 391 -15.73 27.02 11.42
CA ASP A 391 -15.97 28.01 10.38
C ASP A 391 -14.76 28.03 9.44
N VAL A 392 -15.01 27.96 8.13
CA VAL A 392 -13.97 28.01 7.09
C VAL A 392 -14.30 29.13 6.12
N LYS A 393 -13.32 30.02 5.85
CA LYS A 393 -13.39 31.09 4.88
C LYS A 393 -12.26 30.95 3.85
N THR A 394 -12.53 31.26 2.60
CA THR A 394 -11.55 31.24 1.48
C THR A 394 -10.94 32.62 1.20
N SER A 395 -11.44 33.68 1.89
CA SER A 395 -10.88 35.04 1.87
C SER A 395 -10.75 35.52 3.30
N ASP A 396 -9.83 36.49 3.53
CA ASP A 396 -9.60 37.09 4.85
C ASP A 396 -10.90 37.73 5.36
N PRO A 397 -11.46 37.24 6.49
CA PRO A 397 -12.67 37.82 7.06
C PRO A 397 -12.45 39.13 7.81
N GLY A 398 -11.19 39.59 7.99
CA GLY A 398 -10.86 40.74 8.82
C GLY A 398 -11.14 40.54 10.32
N ASP A 399 -11.32 39.34 10.78
CA ASP A 399 -11.65 38.94 12.16
C ASP A 399 -10.50 38.15 12.77
N ALA A 400 -9.85 38.72 13.81
CA ALA A 400 -8.70 38.11 14.48
C ALA A 400 -8.98 36.79 15.18
N SER A 401 -10.25 36.38 15.32
CA SER A 401 -10.60 35.07 15.84
C SER A 401 -10.38 33.94 14.84
N TYR A 402 -10.13 34.24 13.56
CA TYR A 402 -9.75 33.26 12.54
C TYR A 402 -8.24 33.15 12.42
N SER A 403 -7.78 31.93 12.23
CA SER A 403 -6.38 31.65 11.91
C SER A 403 -6.22 31.35 10.42
N ARG A 404 -5.20 31.98 9.80
CA ARG A 404 -4.83 31.71 8.42
C ARG A 404 -4.02 30.42 8.34
N ILE A 405 -4.39 29.47 7.46
CA ILE A 405 -3.70 28.20 7.25
C ILE A 405 -3.57 27.86 5.76
N PRO A 406 -2.53 27.09 5.34
CA PRO A 406 -2.52 26.43 4.04
C PRO A 406 -3.45 25.23 4.06
N PHE A 407 -4.12 24.96 2.94
CA PHE A 407 -4.98 23.79 2.75
C PHE A 407 -5.17 23.48 1.26
N SER A 408 -4.79 22.28 0.82
CA SER A 408 -4.99 21.82 -0.56
C SER A 408 -4.57 22.84 -1.64
N GLY A 409 -3.35 23.38 -1.54
CA GLY A 409 -2.78 24.37 -2.45
C GLY A 409 -3.44 25.75 -2.37
N LYS A 410 -4.27 26.03 -1.35
CA LYS A 410 -4.98 27.30 -1.16
C LYS A 410 -4.77 27.83 0.25
N THR A 411 -5.20 29.07 0.48
CA THR A 411 -5.27 29.65 1.82
C THR A 411 -6.70 29.54 2.35
N ASN A 412 -6.86 29.07 3.58
CA ASN A 412 -8.09 29.12 4.35
C ASN A 412 -7.92 29.97 5.61
N TRP A 413 -8.98 30.55 6.10
CA TRP A 413 -9.12 31.16 7.43
C TRP A 413 -10.11 30.32 8.23
N VAL A 414 -9.65 29.76 9.34
CA VAL A 414 -10.42 28.78 10.11
C VAL A 414 -10.61 29.22 11.56
N ARG A 415 -11.75 28.83 12.13
CA ARG A 415 -12.07 29.00 13.55
C ARG A 415 -12.83 27.77 14.03
N ILE A 416 -12.27 27.06 15.02
CA ILE A 416 -12.92 25.89 15.63
C ILE A 416 -14.10 26.36 16.49
N LYS A 417 -15.22 25.62 16.41
CA LYS A 417 -16.36 25.83 17.29
C LYS A 417 -16.03 25.39 18.73
N PRO A 418 -16.57 26.04 19.76
CA PRO A 418 -16.31 25.65 21.15
C PRO A 418 -16.58 24.17 21.41
N GLY A 419 -15.61 23.46 22.00
CA GLY A 419 -15.70 22.03 22.34
C GLY A 419 -15.54 21.06 21.17
N MET A 420 -15.20 21.53 19.95
CA MET A 420 -15.09 20.69 18.76
C MET A 420 -13.66 20.27 18.42
N ASP A 421 -12.66 20.49 19.31
CA ASP A 421 -11.25 20.14 19.05
C ASP A 421 -11.08 18.64 18.68
N LYS A 422 -11.77 17.72 19.36
CA LYS A 422 -11.71 16.29 19.03
C LYS A 422 -12.30 16.01 17.64
N ALA A 423 -13.46 16.56 17.32
CA ALA A 423 -14.04 16.39 15.99
C ALA A 423 -13.15 16.99 14.90
N ALA A 424 -12.57 18.17 15.14
CA ALA A 424 -11.62 18.80 14.22
C ALA A 424 -10.36 17.93 14.01
N ALA A 425 -9.80 17.35 15.09
CA ALA A 425 -8.60 16.51 15.02
C ALA A 425 -8.77 15.27 14.13
N PHE A 426 -9.95 14.65 14.12
CA PHE A 426 -10.19 13.36 13.46
C PHE A 426 -11.08 13.42 12.22
N LEU A 427 -11.87 14.50 12.00
CA LEU A 427 -12.75 14.68 10.84
C LEU A 427 -12.31 15.82 9.91
N GLU A 428 -11.58 16.83 10.43
CA GLU A 428 -11.00 17.93 9.68
C GLU A 428 -9.46 17.97 9.90
N THR A 429 -8.84 16.80 9.82
CA THR A 429 -7.47 16.55 10.28
C THR A 429 -6.44 17.48 9.63
N HIS A 430 -6.47 17.68 8.31
CA HIS A 430 -5.55 18.59 7.61
C HIS A 430 -5.64 20.03 8.14
N ARG A 431 -6.86 20.59 8.23
CA ARG A 431 -7.05 21.95 8.73
C ARG A 431 -6.63 22.09 10.19
N TYR A 432 -6.95 21.08 10.99
CA TYR A 432 -6.58 21.06 12.41
C TYR A 432 -5.06 20.92 12.61
N ALA A 433 -4.39 20.05 11.85
CA ALA A 433 -2.95 19.86 11.88
C ALA A 433 -2.20 21.18 11.51
N ALA A 434 -2.64 21.86 10.44
CA ALA A 434 -2.13 23.15 10.06
C ALA A 434 -2.33 24.21 11.16
N LEU A 435 -3.54 24.26 11.75
CA LEU A 435 -3.86 25.19 12.84
C LEU A 435 -3.02 24.95 14.10
N LYS A 436 -2.68 23.68 14.40
CA LYS A 436 -1.80 23.33 15.53
C LYS A 436 -0.31 23.56 15.23
N GLY A 437 0.04 23.95 14.02
CA GLY A 437 1.41 24.30 13.61
C GLY A 437 2.22 23.10 13.10
N GLY A 438 1.58 22.03 12.69
CA GLY A 438 2.19 20.95 11.91
C GLY A 438 2.77 21.48 10.60
N SER A 439 3.81 20.83 10.07
CA SER A 439 4.33 21.16 8.76
C SER A 439 3.46 20.54 7.68
N MET A 440 2.59 21.37 7.12
CA MET A 440 1.64 21.00 6.08
C MET A 440 2.12 21.54 4.73
N GLY A 441 3.37 21.27 4.38
CA GLY A 441 3.99 21.72 3.15
C GLY A 441 4.44 20.62 2.22
N PHE A 442 4.32 19.36 2.63
CA PHE A 442 4.66 18.22 1.76
C PHE A 442 3.68 18.11 0.59
N THR A 443 4.18 17.57 -0.53
CA THR A 443 3.36 17.30 -1.73
C THR A 443 3.53 15.87 -2.17
N LYS A 444 2.41 15.14 -2.32
CA LYS A 444 2.43 13.76 -2.82
C LYS A 444 3.33 12.85 -1.97
N MET A 445 3.05 12.77 -0.65
CA MET A 445 3.72 11.82 0.25
C MET A 445 3.00 10.47 0.19
N GLU A 446 3.53 9.59 -0.62
CA GLU A 446 2.95 8.30 -0.98
C GLU A 446 3.34 7.17 -0.02
N GLY A 447 3.87 6.08 -0.54
CA GLY A 447 4.18 4.88 0.19
C GLY A 447 5.16 5.06 1.35
N THR A 448 4.93 4.30 2.42
CA THR A 448 5.84 4.18 3.56
C THR A 448 6.20 2.73 3.83
N THR A 449 7.44 2.46 4.29
CA THR A 449 7.87 1.13 4.71
C THR A 449 8.98 1.22 5.77
N VAL A 450 9.34 0.10 6.40
CA VAL A 450 10.34 0.09 7.47
C VAL A 450 11.40 -1.00 7.25
N ASN A 451 12.67 -0.63 7.43
CA ASN A 451 13.80 -1.50 7.68
C ASN A 451 13.95 -1.61 9.20
N ALA A 452 13.34 -2.65 9.75
CA ALA A 452 13.26 -2.84 11.20
C ALA A 452 14.64 -3.09 11.84
N ARG A 453 15.50 -3.83 11.13
CA ARG A 453 16.87 -4.14 11.59
C ARG A 453 17.68 -2.87 11.83
N ASP A 454 17.62 -1.90 10.92
CA ASP A 454 18.43 -0.69 10.98
C ASP A 454 17.69 0.48 11.66
N LYS A 455 16.43 0.30 12.04
CA LYS A 455 15.52 1.33 12.57
C LYS A 455 15.44 2.56 11.64
N VAL A 456 15.18 2.30 10.37
CA VAL A 456 14.98 3.32 9.35
C VAL A 456 13.64 3.08 8.66
N ALA A 457 12.78 4.09 8.65
CA ALA A 457 11.62 4.11 7.77
C ALA A 457 11.98 4.77 6.44
N TYR A 458 11.26 4.42 5.39
CA TYR A 458 11.33 5.08 4.09
C TYR A 458 9.97 5.65 3.76
N SER A 459 9.95 6.85 3.17
CA SER A 459 8.74 7.52 2.70
C SER A 459 8.98 8.08 1.30
N ALA A 460 8.11 7.75 0.37
CA ALA A 460 8.13 8.29 -0.98
C ALA A 460 7.58 9.73 -0.97
N MET A 461 8.25 10.62 -1.66
CA MET A 461 7.79 11.95 -2.01
C MET A 461 7.72 11.98 -3.52
N SER A 462 6.54 11.67 -4.05
CA SER A 462 6.36 11.41 -5.47
C SER A 462 6.70 12.67 -6.30
N TYR A 463 6.16 13.81 -5.91
CA TYR A 463 6.50 15.08 -6.54
C TYR A 463 7.02 16.08 -5.50
N ILE A 464 8.19 16.68 -5.76
CA ILE A 464 8.65 17.85 -4.99
C ILE A 464 8.28 19.09 -5.80
N GLN A 465 7.14 19.68 -5.48
CA GLN A 465 6.55 20.81 -6.21
C GLN A 465 5.66 21.68 -5.30
N ALA A 466 4.99 22.67 -5.87
CA ALA A 466 3.97 23.50 -5.20
C ALA A 466 4.41 23.92 -3.77
N SER A 467 3.69 23.49 -2.72
CA SER A 467 3.92 23.89 -1.33
C SER A 467 5.30 23.51 -0.77
N MET A 468 6.03 22.57 -1.40
CA MET A 468 7.42 22.28 -1.02
C MET A 468 8.42 23.29 -1.57
N LEU A 469 8.07 24.03 -2.64
CA LEU A 469 8.96 25.00 -3.28
C LEU A 469 8.69 26.45 -2.82
N ASP A 470 7.45 26.78 -2.44
CA ASP A 470 7.02 28.13 -2.14
C ASP A 470 7.06 28.51 -0.65
N GLY A 471 7.35 27.56 0.22
CA GLY A 471 7.42 27.78 1.67
C GLY A 471 6.07 27.93 2.35
N SER A 472 4.96 27.79 1.65
CA SER A 472 3.61 28.06 2.18
C SER A 472 3.20 27.16 3.34
N GLY A 473 3.76 25.94 3.41
CA GLY A 473 3.54 24.96 4.48
C GLY A 473 4.70 24.82 5.46
N GLY A 474 5.66 25.75 5.46
CA GLY A 474 6.84 25.72 6.33
C GLY A 474 7.97 24.81 5.82
N ILE A 475 7.93 24.43 4.54
CA ILE A 475 8.95 23.65 3.83
C ILE A 475 9.33 24.44 2.58
N GLN A 476 10.64 24.60 2.32
CA GLN A 476 11.13 25.24 1.11
C GLN A 476 12.41 24.56 0.64
N VAL A 477 12.35 23.81 -0.46
CA VAL A 477 13.44 23.03 -1.03
C VAL A 477 13.58 23.31 -2.52
N GLU A 478 14.65 22.80 -3.15
CA GLU A 478 14.95 23.09 -4.56
C GLU A 478 14.33 22.07 -5.56
N GLY A 479 13.93 20.90 -5.11
CA GLY A 479 13.45 19.82 -5.99
C GLY A 479 14.33 18.57 -5.85
N PRO A 480 14.33 17.63 -6.83
CA PRO A 480 13.74 17.70 -8.18
C PRO A 480 12.23 17.41 -8.20
N ARG A 481 11.53 17.83 -9.23
CA ARG A 481 10.12 17.48 -9.45
C ARG A 481 9.92 15.96 -9.61
N ALA A 482 10.92 15.26 -10.15
CA ALA A 482 10.95 13.80 -10.21
C ALA A 482 10.93 13.11 -8.84
N GLY A 483 10.92 13.86 -7.73
CA GLY A 483 10.74 13.34 -6.39
C GLY A 483 11.94 12.63 -5.81
N ALA A 484 11.73 12.01 -4.66
CA ALA A 484 12.75 11.26 -3.92
C ALA A 484 12.11 10.28 -2.94
N VAL A 485 12.86 9.25 -2.53
CA VAL A 485 12.53 8.46 -1.34
C VAL A 485 13.40 8.93 -0.18
N TYR A 486 12.74 9.38 0.88
CA TYR A 486 13.41 9.80 2.10
C TYR A 486 13.63 8.63 3.06
N ALA A 487 14.74 8.70 3.80
CA ALA A 487 15.03 7.83 4.94
C ALA A 487 14.81 8.61 6.24
N LEU A 488 14.11 8.00 7.18
CA LEU A 488 13.73 8.56 8.48
C LEU A 488 14.33 7.68 9.58
N ASN A 489 15.23 8.23 10.41
CA ASN A 489 15.77 7.51 11.55
C ASN A 489 14.71 7.40 12.65
N LEU A 490 14.57 6.22 13.25
CA LEU A 490 13.57 5.91 14.27
C LEU A 490 14.21 5.77 15.63
N LYS A 491 13.67 6.46 16.65
CA LYS A 491 14.20 6.47 18.02
C LYS A 491 13.10 6.40 19.06
N GLY A 492 13.37 5.72 20.17
CA GLY A 492 12.54 5.76 21.37
C GLY A 492 12.87 6.95 22.29
N GLY A 493 12.09 7.09 23.37
CA GLY A 493 12.30 8.10 24.40
C GLY A 493 11.97 9.52 23.97
N GLN A 494 11.18 9.68 22.90
CA GLN A 494 10.80 10.99 22.36
C GLN A 494 9.70 11.63 23.21
N LYS A 495 9.59 12.97 23.11
CA LYS A 495 8.49 13.76 23.67
C LYS A 495 7.83 14.55 22.56
N ASP A 496 6.54 14.77 22.69
CA ASP A 496 5.84 15.71 21.83
C ASP A 496 6.20 17.16 22.19
N LEU A 497 5.81 18.13 21.34
CA LEU A 497 6.11 19.54 21.57
C LEU A 497 5.40 20.12 22.80
N GLY A 498 4.41 19.43 23.36
CA GLY A 498 3.79 19.74 24.65
C GLY A 498 4.57 19.19 25.84
N GLY A 499 5.65 18.41 25.62
CA GLY A 499 6.50 17.82 26.65
C GLY A 499 6.03 16.46 27.17
N ALA A 500 4.92 15.91 26.66
CA ALA A 500 4.45 14.58 27.02
C ALA A 500 5.28 13.49 26.33
N ALA A 501 5.55 12.39 27.06
CA ALA A 501 6.26 11.26 26.47
C ALA A 501 5.45 10.60 25.36
N ILE A 502 6.14 10.25 24.27
CA ILE A 502 5.61 9.45 23.16
C ILE A 502 5.96 7.99 23.45
N ASP A 503 4.95 7.16 23.71
CA ASP A 503 5.12 5.76 24.11
C ASP A 503 5.40 4.86 22.90
N SER A 504 6.57 5.05 22.29
CA SER A 504 7.06 4.26 21.16
C SER A 504 8.59 4.34 21.05
N ASP A 505 9.19 3.22 20.63
CA ASP A 505 10.62 3.14 20.25
C ASP A 505 10.86 3.33 18.74
N TRP A 506 9.79 3.68 18.00
CA TRP A 506 9.77 3.75 16.52
C TRP A 506 9.34 5.13 16.02
N VAL A 507 9.71 6.19 16.72
CA VAL A 507 9.34 7.58 16.39
C VAL A 507 10.34 8.16 15.40
N PRO A 508 9.92 8.62 14.20
CA PRO A 508 10.78 9.35 13.28
C PRO A 508 11.30 10.65 13.90
N VAL A 509 12.62 10.89 13.80
CA VAL A 509 13.27 12.06 14.39
C VAL A 509 13.95 12.96 13.38
N ASP A 510 14.18 12.49 12.17
CA ASP A 510 14.73 13.23 11.04
C ASP A 510 14.26 12.65 9.72
N MET A 511 14.56 13.32 8.63
CA MET A 511 14.19 12.93 7.28
C MET A 511 15.17 13.53 6.28
N ALA A 512 15.80 12.69 5.47
CA ALA A 512 16.71 13.08 4.38
C ALA A 512 16.73 12.02 3.28
N ALA A 513 16.87 12.42 2.02
CA ALA A 513 16.91 11.49 0.90
C ALA A 513 18.36 11.02 0.62
N PRO A 514 18.63 9.68 0.58
CA PRO A 514 19.87 9.16 0.06
C PRO A 514 20.06 9.55 -1.41
N ALA A 515 21.28 9.90 -1.83
CA ALA A 515 21.54 10.41 -3.19
C ALA A 515 21.11 9.43 -4.31
N ALA A 516 21.19 8.11 -4.08
CA ALA A 516 20.75 7.10 -5.04
C ALA A 516 19.21 7.01 -5.15
N LEU A 517 18.47 7.61 -4.23
CA LEU A 517 17.02 7.62 -4.16
C LEU A 517 16.44 9.02 -4.45
N VAL A 518 17.14 9.81 -5.22
CA VAL A 518 16.70 11.14 -5.70
C VAL A 518 16.56 11.06 -7.21
N GLY A 519 15.41 11.48 -7.72
CA GLY A 519 15.14 11.61 -9.15
C GLY A 519 16.00 12.70 -9.80
N GLU A 520 15.90 12.83 -11.11
CA GLU A 520 16.62 13.87 -11.86
C GLU A 520 15.75 14.41 -12.99
N ASP A 521 15.41 15.69 -12.90
CA ASP A 521 14.67 16.38 -13.94
C ASP A 521 15.55 16.61 -15.18
N LEU A 522 15.03 16.32 -16.38
CA LEU A 522 15.67 16.68 -17.63
C LEU A 522 15.32 18.11 -18.01
N LYS A 523 16.31 18.87 -18.47
CA LYS A 523 16.09 20.23 -18.99
C LYS A 523 15.24 20.27 -20.26
N THR A 524 15.31 19.20 -21.05
CA THR A 524 14.53 18.98 -22.27
C THR A 524 14.13 17.50 -22.34
N PRO A 525 12.93 17.18 -22.83
CA PRO A 525 12.51 15.80 -22.99
C PRO A 525 13.51 15.00 -23.83
N ASP A 526 13.80 13.77 -23.43
CA ASP A 526 14.66 12.86 -24.19
C ASP A 526 14.08 12.41 -25.52
N ALA A 527 14.69 11.46 -26.19
CA ALA A 527 14.25 10.95 -27.49
C ALA A 527 12.86 10.29 -27.44
N LEU A 528 12.49 9.69 -26.33
CA LEU A 528 11.17 9.05 -26.12
C LEU A 528 10.11 10.02 -25.59
N GLY A 529 10.51 11.12 -24.97
CA GLY A 529 9.62 12.09 -24.33
C GLY A 529 9.76 12.13 -22.79
N ASN A 530 10.60 11.29 -22.18
CA ASN A 530 10.82 11.34 -20.75
C ASN A 530 11.23 12.74 -20.28
N LEU A 531 10.66 13.16 -19.17
CA LEU A 531 10.94 14.45 -18.50
C LEU A 531 11.91 14.28 -17.32
N ALA A 532 12.14 13.02 -16.89
CA ALA A 532 13.14 12.64 -15.90
C ALA A 532 14.14 11.65 -16.49
N HIS A 533 15.32 11.56 -15.84
CA HIS A 533 16.40 10.67 -16.29
C HIS A 533 16.00 9.20 -16.11
N ALA A 534 15.92 8.44 -17.23
CA ALA A 534 15.37 7.10 -17.26
C ALA A 534 16.14 6.07 -16.39
N ASP A 535 17.39 6.30 -16.00
CA ASP A 535 18.18 5.41 -15.14
C ASP A 535 18.14 5.82 -13.66
N LYS A 536 17.26 6.74 -13.28
CA LYS A 536 16.94 7.12 -11.91
C LYS A 536 15.46 6.88 -11.64
N ILE A 537 15.07 6.85 -10.37
CA ILE A 537 13.66 6.84 -10.01
C ILE A 537 12.99 8.14 -10.45
N ALA A 538 11.74 8.08 -10.81
CA ALA A 538 10.91 9.27 -11.01
C ALA A 538 9.54 9.05 -10.37
N ASN A 539 9.12 10.04 -9.59
CA ASN A 539 7.84 10.04 -8.89
C ASN A 539 7.59 8.69 -8.18
N PRO A 540 8.45 8.35 -7.19
CA PRO A 540 8.31 7.11 -6.43
C PRO A 540 7.00 7.14 -5.65
N ASP A 541 6.31 6.01 -5.65
CA ASP A 541 5.02 5.85 -5.04
C ASP A 541 5.04 4.65 -4.06
N ASN A 542 4.68 3.46 -4.53
CA ASN A 542 4.62 2.26 -3.72
C ASN A 542 6.00 1.86 -3.19
N LEU A 543 6.11 1.62 -1.88
CA LEU A 543 7.35 1.19 -1.24
C LEU A 543 7.17 -0.12 -0.48
N LYS A 544 8.16 -1.02 -0.59
CA LYS A 544 8.24 -2.20 0.27
C LYS A 544 9.68 -2.60 0.57
N PHE A 545 10.02 -2.71 1.84
CA PHE A 545 11.31 -3.21 2.28
C PHE A 545 11.26 -4.72 2.54
N SER A 546 12.24 -5.46 2.02
CA SER A 546 12.50 -6.86 2.31
C SER A 546 13.69 -6.97 3.25
N GLU A 547 13.45 -7.45 4.46
CA GLU A 547 14.50 -7.59 5.49
C GLU A 547 15.57 -8.61 5.10
N LYS A 548 15.16 -9.75 4.52
CA LYS A 548 16.11 -10.79 4.11
C LYS A 548 16.91 -10.38 2.87
N LEU A 549 16.29 -9.79 1.87
CA LEU A 549 16.97 -9.33 0.66
C LEU A 549 17.78 -8.04 0.89
N ARG A 550 17.56 -7.35 2.02
CA ARG A 550 18.17 -6.03 2.29
C ARG A 550 17.86 -5.03 1.17
N THR A 551 16.66 -5.11 0.65
CA THR A 551 16.25 -4.39 -0.56
C THR A 551 14.99 -3.59 -0.31
N LEU A 552 15.04 -2.32 -0.66
CA LEU A 552 13.88 -1.46 -0.81
C LEU A 552 13.39 -1.58 -2.25
N PHE A 553 12.17 -2.09 -2.43
CA PHE A 553 11.46 -2.06 -3.69
C PHE A 553 10.67 -0.77 -3.81
N ILE A 554 10.63 -0.20 -5.05
CA ILE A 554 10.04 1.10 -5.32
C ILE A 554 9.24 0.99 -6.63
N GLY A 555 7.94 1.24 -6.58
CA GLY A 555 7.08 1.44 -7.74
C GLY A 555 7.00 2.93 -8.10
N GLU A 556 6.71 3.23 -9.35
CA GLU A 556 6.53 4.60 -9.85
C GLU A 556 5.08 4.86 -10.22
N ASP A 557 4.55 6.03 -9.82
CA ASP A 557 3.43 6.73 -10.44
C ASP A 557 3.96 8.00 -11.11
N SER A 558 4.53 7.84 -12.31
CA SER A 558 5.31 8.90 -12.91
C SER A 558 4.68 9.52 -14.16
N GLY A 559 4.29 10.77 -14.04
CA GLY A 559 4.05 11.65 -15.18
C GLY A 559 5.33 12.24 -15.78
N MET A 560 6.52 11.66 -15.47
CA MET A 560 7.82 12.10 -16.00
C MET A 560 8.60 10.98 -16.71
N HIS A 561 8.16 9.72 -16.60
CA HIS A 561 8.63 8.59 -17.39
C HIS A 561 7.55 8.09 -18.36
N VAL A 562 7.92 7.81 -19.61
CA VAL A 562 7.00 7.24 -20.61
C VAL A 562 6.53 5.84 -20.20
N ASN A 563 7.43 5.02 -19.68
CA ASN A 563 7.11 3.77 -19.00
C ASN A 563 7.49 3.91 -17.53
N ASN A 564 6.60 3.50 -16.64
CA ASN A 564 6.89 3.43 -15.21
C ASN A 564 7.57 2.10 -14.86
N PHE A 565 8.36 2.10 -13.79
CA PHE A 565 9.23 0.99 -13.44
C PHE A 565 9.02 0.50 -12.03
N LEU A 566 9.34 -0.79 -11.82
CA LEU A 566 9.64 -1.35 -10.50
C LEU A 566 11.15 -1.40 -10.32
N TRP A 567 11.64 -0.81 -9.22
CA TRP A 567 13.04 -0.75 -8.87
C TRP A 567 13.36 -1.58 -7.63
N ALA A 568 14.63 -1.99 -7.52
CA ALA A 568 15.23 -2.58 -6.32
C ALA A 568 16.46 -1.77 -5.91
N TYR A 569 16.45 -1.24 -4.69
CA TYR A 569 17.59 -0.56 -4.08
C TYR A 569 18.14 -1.40 -2.93
N ASN A 570 19.37 -1.90 -3.07
CA ASN A 570 20.03 -2.63 -1.99
C ASN A 570 20.62 -1.64 -1.00
N VAL A 571 20.14 -1.66 0.27
CA VAL A 571 20.56 -0.67 1.27
C VAL A 571 21.98 -0.87 1.79
N ASP A 572 22.58 -2.04 1.60
CA ASP A 572 23.96 -2.33 2.01
C ASP A 572 24.97 -1.93 0.92
N THR A 573 24.70 -2.28 -0.36
CA THR A 573 25.60 -1.98 -1.49
C THR A 573 25.33 -0.62 -2.14
N LYS A 574 24.17 0.00 -1.86
CA LYS A 574 23.69 1.25 -2.46
C LYS A 574 23.44 1.17 -3.97
N GLU A 575 23.27 -0.05 -4.48
CA GLU A 575 22.97 -0.27 -5.90
C GLU A 575 21.47 -0.17 -6.15
N LEU A 576 21.09 0.60 -7.17
CA LEU A 576 19.71 0.72 -7.70
C LEU A 576 19.63 -0.09 -9.01
N SER A 577 18.59 -0.91 -9.15
CA SER A 577 18.38 -1.78 -10.32
C SER A 577 16.93 -1.70 -10.79
N ARG A 578 16.69 -1.43 -12.07
CA ARG A 578 15.36 -1.52 -12.71
C ARG A 578 14.98 -2.99 -12.89
N LEU A 579 13.88 -3.45 -12.32
CA LEU A 579 13.48 -4.86 -12.37
C LEU A 579 12.46 -5.16 -13.46
N LEU A 580 11.51 -4.27 -13.63
CA LEU A 580 10.35 -4.43 -14.50
C LEU A 580 9.97 -3.08 -15.11
N SER A 581 9.49 -3.09 -16.34
CA SER A 581 8.82 -1.97 -16.99
C SER A 581 7.34 -2.28 -17.13
N CYS A 582 6.47 -1.40 -16.64
CA CYS A 582 5.04 -1.42 -16.91
C CYS A 582 4.75 -1.01 -18.37
N PRO A 583 3.55 -1.27 -18.90
CA PRO A 583 3.13 -0.71 -20.19
C PRO A 583 3.24 0.81 -20.20
N ALA A 584 3.53 1.41 -21.36
CA ALA A 584 3.59 2.87 -21.49
C ALA A 584 2.28 3.54 -21.04
N GLY A 585 2.39 4.61 -20.27
CA GLY A 585 1.27 5.31 -19.66
C GLY A 585 0.55 4.51 -18.56
N ALA A 586 1.17 3.48 -18.04
CA ALA A 586 0.69 2.75 -16.88
C ALA A 586 1.55 3.09 -15.66
N GLU A 587 0.93 3.06 -14.50
CA GLU A 587 1.56 3.17 -13.19
C GLU A 587 1.97 1.80 -12.65
N SER A 588 3.03 1.73 -11.84
CA SER A 588 3.51 0.52 -11.15
C SER A 588 2.94 0.45 -9.74
N THR A 589 1.92 -0.38 -9.53
CA THR A 589 1.15 -0.47 -8.28
C THR A 589 1.24 -1.83 -7.60
N GLY A 590 0.52 -1.99 -6.48
CA GLY A 590 0.30 -3.26 -5.80
C GLY A 590 1.54 -3.90 -5.21
N LEU A 591 2.58 -3.10 -4.97
CA LEU A 591 3.86 -3.59 -4.50
C LEU A 591 3.77 -4.20 -3.10
N HIS A 592 4.05 -5.49 -3.01
CA HIS A 592 4.18 -6.20 -1.74
C HIS A 592 5.23 -7.29 -1.85
N ALA A 593 6.28 -7.25 -1.02
CA ALA A 593 7.32 -8.26 -0.99
C ALA A 593 7.23 -9.11 0.27
N VAL A 594 7.30 -10.42 0.10
CA VAL A 594 7.29 -11.40 1.19
C VAL A 594 8.56 -12.23 1.13
N ASP A 595 9.35 -12.16 2.19
CA ASP A 595 10.63 -12.84 2.27
C ASP A 595 10.51 -14.37 2.19
N GLU A 596 9.44 -14.94 2.78
CA GLU A 596 9.23 -16.37 2.75
C GLU A 596 7.76 -16.76 3.01
N ILE A 597 7.14 -17.43 2.03
CA ILE A 597 5.91 -18.21 2.20
C ILE A 597 6.20 -19.66 1.79
N HIS A 598 6.16 -20.57 2.74
CA HIS A 598 6.44 -22.01 2.55
C HIS A 598 7.80 -22.28 1.86
N GLY A 599 8.79 -21.45 2.12
CA GLY A 599 10.14 -21.56 1.53
C GLY A 599 10.35 -20.81 0.22
N TRP A 600 9.39 -20.01 -0.25
CA TRP A 600 9.45 -19.24 -1.47
C TRP A 600 9.30 -17.75 -1.20
N THR A 601 9.99 -16.93 -2.00
CA THR A 601 9.97 -15.45 -1.94
C THR A 601 9.13 -14.91 -3.08
N TYR A 602 8.29 -13.90 -2.79
CA TYR A 602 7.39 -13.28 -3.76
C TYR A 602 7.48 -11.77 -3.72
N ILE A 603 7.36 -11.14 -4.89
CA ILE A 603 7.29 -9.69 -5.06
C ILE A 603 6.04 -9.43 -5.90
N MET A 604 4.96 -8.99 -5.26
CA MET A 604 3.72 -8.61 -5.95
C MET A 604 3.98 -7.31 -6.72
N SER A 605 3.40 -7.22 -7.90
CA SER A 605 3.45 -6.02 -8.73
C SER A 605 2.27 -6.04 -9.68
N ASN A 606 1.45 -5.00 -9.64
CA ASN A 606 0.36 -4.74 -10.56
C ASN A 606 0.76 -3.58 -11.47
N PHE A 607 -0.08 -3.25 -12.42
CA PHE A 607 -0.09 -1.94 -13.06
C PHE A 607 -1.53 -1.51 -13.28
N GLN A 608 -1.74 -0.20 -13.42
CA GLN A 608 -3.05 0.37 -13.68
C GLN A 608 -3.04 1.30 -14.90
N HIS A 609 -4.23 1.56 -15.47
CA HIS A 609 -4.58 2.50 -16.56
C HIS A 609 -3.62 2.54 -17.77
N ALA A 610 -3.15 1.38 -18.25
CA ALA A 610 -2.24 1.33 -19.40
C ALA A 610 -2.71 2.21 -20.58
N GLY A 611 -1.80 3.03 -21.10
CA GLY A 611 -2.09 3.98 -22.16
C GLY A 611 -2.84 5.22 -21.68
N ASP A 612 -2.65 5.64 -20.44
CA ASP A 612 -3.05 6.99 -20.01
C ASP A 612 -2.07 8.01 -20.58
N TRP A 613 -2.47 8.51 -21.76
CA TRP A 613 -1.60 9.33 -22.59
C TRP A 613 -1.62 10.80 -22.16
N GLU A 614 -0.51 11.27 -21.60
CA GLU A 614 -0.27 12.66 -21.24
C GLU A 614 0.60 13.39 -22.28
N SER A 615 0.29 14.65 -22.54
CA SER A 615 1.12 15.55 -23.35
C SER A 615 1.91 16.50 -22.44
N PRO A 616 3.18 16.81 -22.71
CA PRO A 616 3.99 16.38 -23.86
C PRO A 616 4.70 15.03 -23.69
N LEU A 617 4.56 14.36 -22.54
CA LEU A 617 5.30 13.15 -22.18
C LEU A 617 5.22 12.05 -23.25
N HIS A 618 4.00 11.74 -23.71
CA HIS A 618 3.75 10.61 -24.58
C HIS A 618 3.62 10.97 -26.07
N ASP A 619 3.74 12.24 -26.46
CA ASP A 619 3.48 12.69 -27.84
C ASP A 619 4.37 11.98 -28.88
N LYS A 620 5.61 11.63 -28.51
CA LYS A 620 6.56 10.97 -29.40
C LYS A 620 6.31 9.48 -29.61
N VAL A 621 5.62 8.82 -28.69
CA VAL A 621 5.48 7.36 -28.64
C VAL A 621 4.03 6.90 -28.86
N LYS A 622 3.03 7.71 -28.53
CA LYS A 622 1.62 7.35 -28.55
C LYS A 622 1.16 6.74 -29.86
N ALA A 623 1.54 7.32 -31.00
CA ALA A 623 1.11 6.83 -32.33
C ALA A 623 1.57 5.39 -32.59
N ALA A 624 2.75 5.00 -32.08
CA ALA A 624 3.28 3.65 -32.25
C ALA A 624 2.73 2.67 -31.21
N LEU A 625 2.46 3.14 -29.99
CA LEU A 625 2.15 2.27 -28.84
C LEU A 625 0.64 2.10 -28.60
N ASP A 626 -0.21 3.11 -28.84
CA ASP A 626 -1.64 3.04 -28.54
C ASP A 626 -2.36 1.84 -29.20
N PRO A 627 -2.10 1.49 -30.48
CA PRO A 627 -2.70 0.29 -31.07
C PRO A 627 -2.31 -1.01 -30.34
N LEU A 628 -1.08 -1.13 -29.86
CA LEU A 628 -0.57 -2.31 -29.15
C LEU A 628 -1.16 -2.39 -27.73
N VAL A 629 -1.20 -1.27 -27.00
CA VAL A 629 -1.80 -1.18 -25.67
C VAL A 629 -3.30 -1.52 -25.73
N ARG A 630 -4.03 -0.95 -26.69
CA ARG A 630 -5.46 -1.27 -26.90
C ARG A 630 -5.71 -2.75 -27.17
N ALA A 631 -4.89 -3.35 -28.04
CA ALA A 631 -5.00 -4.77 -28.36
C ALA A 631 -4.72 -5.68 -27.16
N SER A 632 -3.75 -5.30 -26.29
CA SER A 632 -3.31 -6.09 -25.16
C SER A 632 -4.23 -5.95 -23.94
N TYR A 633 -4.84 -4.77 -23.74
CA TYR A 633 -5.52 -4.40 -22.49
C TYR A 633 -6.97 -3.95 -22.69
N ARG A 634 -7.77 -4.73 -23.49
CA ARG A 634 -9.23 -4.55 -23.66
C ARG A 634 -9.60 -3.10 -24.03
N ASP A 635 -8.94 -2.55 -25.03
CA ASP A 635 -9.13 -1.15 -25.42
C ASP A 635 -8.81 -0.17 -24.27
N ARG A 636 -7.79 -0.49 -23.46
CA ARG A 636 -7.31 0.25 -22.27
C ARG A 636 -8.29 0.22 -21.07
N PHE A 637 -9.23 -0.72 -21.03
CA PHE A 637 -10.07 -0.99 -19.86
C PHE A 637 -9.50 -2.08 -18.96
N GLY A 638 -8.47 -2.82 -19.39
CA GLY A 638 -7.86 -3.90 -18.62
C GLY A 638 -6.52 -3.52 -18.05
N ALA A 639 -6.23 -4.07 -16.89
CA ALA A 639 -4.96 -4.00 -16.20
C ALA A 639 -4.60 -5.39 -15.66
N THR A 640 -3.37 -5.61 -15.19
CA THR A 640 -2.94 -6.94 -14.77
C THR A 640 -2.59 -6.96 -13.29
N VAL A 641 -3.08 -7.97 -12.59
CA VAL A 641 -2.72 -8.32 -11.21
C VAL A 641 -1.79 -9.53 -11.25
N GLY A 642 -0.61 -9.42 -10.64
CA GLY A 642 0.37 -10.50 -10.69
C GLY A 642 1.57 -10.29 -9.78
N TYR A 643 2.66 -11.00 -10.07
CA TYR A 643 3.86 -10.95 -9.26
C TYR A 643 5.13 -11.20 -10.10
N LEU A 644 6.23 -10.61 -9.64
CA LEU A 644 7.56 -10.90 -10.15
C LEU A 644 8.06 -12.21 -9.53
N THR A 645 8.44 -13.14 -10.36
CA THR A 645 8.94 -14.48 -10.01
C THR A 645 10.21 -14.81 -10.80
N ALA A 646 10.56 -16.07 -10.90
CA ALA A 646 11.69 -16.52 -11.70
C ALA A 646 11.36 -17.79 -12.47
N GLU A 647 12.17 -18.10 -13.47
CA GLU A 647 12.07 -19.32 -14.27
C GLU A 647 13.25 -20.26 -13.99
N PRO A 648 13.04 -21.59 -13.92
CA PRO A 648 11.77 -22.31 -14.08
C PRO A 648 10.92 -22.41 -12.80
N SER A 649 11.40 -21.89 -11.67
CA SER A 649 10.71 -21.90 -10.38
C SER A 649 10.78 -20.52 -9.71
N ALA A 650 9.88 -20.26 -8.75
CA ALA A 650 9.92 -19.09 -7.90
C ALA A 650 11.26 -18.99 -7.13
N ILE A 651 11.53 -17.84 -6.53
CA ILE A 651 12.77 -17.53 -5.83
C ILE A 651 12.80 -18.26 -4.48
N ARG A 652 13.95 -18.86 -4.13
CA ARG A 652 14.20 -19.43 -2.80
C ARG A 652 15.43 -18.81 -2.15
N LEU A 653 15.30 -18.40 -0.90
CA LEU A 653 16.41 -17.92 -0.06
C LEU A 653 17.07 -19.04 0.75
N SER A 654 16.55 -20.26 0.70
CA SER A 654 17.17 -21.44 1.32
C SER A 654 17.07 -22.63 0.37
N ARG A 655 18.08 -23.49 0.37
CA ARG A 655 18.09 -24.74 -0.40
C ARG A 655 18.55 -25.90 0.47
N PRO A 656 18.18 -27.15 0.16
CA PRO A 656 18.80 -28.30 0.80
C PRO A 656 20.32 -28.27 0.60
N ALA A 657 21.09 -28.58 1.62
CA ALA A 657 22.53 -28.77 1.44
C ALA A 657 22.78 -29.91 0.43
N ALA A 658 23.70 -29.70 -0.49
CA ALA A 658 24.11 -30.78 -1.38
C ALA A 658 24.58 -31.99 -0.53
N ARG A 659 24.01 -33.17 -0.76
CA ARG A 659 24.55 -34.39 -0.17
C ARG A 659 26.00 -34.47 -0.67
N LYS A 660 26.96 -34.43 0.24
CA LYS A 660 28.36 -34.78 -0.13
C LYS A 660 28.31 -36.20 -0.71
N ALA A 661 28.64 -36.33 -2.00
CA ALA A 661 28.76 -37.60 -2.69
C ALA A 661 29.85 -38.45 -2.06
#